data_8b812fbb7cd34692215bacd284f43c1c
#
_entry.id   8b812fbb7cd34692215bacd284f43c1c
#
_cell.length_a   1.000
_cell.length_b   1.000
_cell.length_c   1.000
_cell.angle_alpha   90.00
_cell.angle_beta   90.00
_cell.angle_gamma   90.00
#
_symmetry.space_group_name_H-M   'P 1'
#
loop_
_entity.id
_entity.type
_entity.pdbx_description
1 polymer ?
#
loop_
_entity_poly.entity_id
_entity_poly.type
_entity_poly.pdbx_seq_one_letter_code
_entity_poly.pdbx_strand_id
1 'polypeptide(L)'
;MLITDEIFNAFLYCENKSHLKSLGNIGPPNEYVEWMRSRSRDFAQKCIEKLRSNYMEDECVFDVSSFQTINSKHRLVVNCALQTQDLLSRIHTLEYSNTPFDKKNNAFVPIRFIPNEKITQHDKFLLAFDALVLSTSSGKMLLFGKIIHGSEQKILKVKLGGVMGMVKSVITKIAAQVANPTPPQVILNKHCSVCEYQMQCRQIATEKDDLTLLSGMTEKERKRQNNKGIFTVTQLSYTFRARRKPKRSAAKPEKYSHALRALAIREHKIYVAGKPKLNIKGNPVFLDVEGNPELGFYYLVGLRFMRGDSCVQHSFWANEKTNEKDIWVSFLDVLSKIDNPQLIYYGHYEKVFLKKMKERYSKISNNALLVDQFTTESINLLSVIYSQIYFPTYSNGLKDIARYFGFQWSDNTASGLNTLIWRAKWESSRNPDLKQKLITYNAEDCEALERTANVVAQLCQEQKEANSTDSNMIHTDSIKRESPHHLGRNEFALPELGYINQSAYWDYQRDKIYIRSSRQLKLTSRKVSRSRNKTLPVNKKVECEPPTCCPKCKSTKIQKHDRQNKTIYNLKFGLTSIKRWIVKFYFYRYKCLKCGGTFFPQNNKWMKSKFGSDLLAYMIYQNLELRLSQQNVVKSLNQLFNFRVDESMFNGQKERAAQIYKETYNGILNKILRGNLIHIDETRVSIGGKSAYIWVLTSLEEVVYLYKETREGDFLQELLREFKGVLVSDFYTAYDSINCPQQKCLIHLIRDFNDDILKYPFDEELKELAQKFAMLLKPIIETIDRFGLKTRFLKKHKAPIESFYSVLANRVYKSEVALKCKKRLEKYHDRLFTFIDYDDIPWNNNNAEHTIKAFAMLRKVFGGKSSDKGIVEYIILFSICETCKYKGISFLEFLRSGERDIDVFINGKSQAKKARAISP
;
A
#
# COMPACT_ATOMS: atom_id res chain seq x y z
N MET A 1 -29.01 29.58 -19.08
CA MET A 1 -28.33 30.36 -18.03
C MET A 1 -26.93 30.71 -18.50
N LEU A 2 -26.50 31.95 -18.23
CA LEU A 2 -25.22 32.47 -18.72
C LEU A 2 -24.06 32.04 -17.79
N ILE A 3 -23.11 31.31 -18.31
CA ILE A 3 -21.87 30.89 -17.59
C ILE A 3 -20.85 32.02 -17.75
N THR A 4 -20.53 32.72 -16.67
CA THR A 4 -19.54 33.80 -16.68
C THR A 4 -18.14 33.26 -16.40
N ASP A 5 -17.11 34.03 -16.74
CA ASP A 5 -15.71 33.72 -16.40
C ASP A 5 -15.50 33.61 -14.86
N GLU A 6 -16.30 34.32 -14.05
CA GLU A 6 -16.30 34.21 -12.58
C GLU A 6 -16.88 32.86 -12.12
N ILE A 7 -18.00 32.39 -12.72
CA ILE A 7 -18.61 31.09 -12.40
C ILE A 7 -17.65 29.96 -12.82
N PHE A 8 -17.09 30.10 -14.02
CA PHE A 8 -16.08 29.14 -14.52
C PHE A 8 -14.85 29.07 -13.62
N ASN A 9 -14.29 30.22 -13.24
CA ASN A 9 -13.16 30.29 -12.30
C ASN A 9 -13.51 29.66 -10.94
N ALA A 10 -14.69 29.95 -10.40
CA ALA A 10 -15.14 29.37 -9.14
C ALA A 10 -15.19 27.84 -9.21
N PHE A 11 -15.66 27.27 -10.33
CA PHE A 11 -15.74 25.83 -10.55
C PHE A 11 -14.37 25.16 -10.55
N LEU A 12 -13.34 25.80 -11.11
CA LEU A 12 -11.97 25.28 -11.10
C LEU A 12 -11.43 25.06 -9.69
N TYR A 13 -11.93 25.80 -8.70
CA TYR A 13 -11.56 25.66 -7.28
C TYR A 13 -12.54 24.82 -6.49
N CYS A 14 -13.84 24.97 -6.72
CA CYS A 14 -14.87 24.32 -5.91
C CYS A 14 -16.24 24.34 -6.64
N GLU A 15 -16.84 23.17 -6.82
CA GLU A 15 -18.18 23.05 -7.41
C GLU A 15 -19.25 23.81 -6.63
N ASN A 16 -19.21 23.74 -5.28
CA ASN A 16 -20.16 24.46 -4.42
C ASN A 16 -20.00 25.97 -4.54
N LYS A 17 -18.76 26.50 -4.64
CA LYS A 17 -18.51 27.92 -4.88
C LYS A 17 -19.11 28.39 -6.21
N SER A 18 -18.94 27.58 -7.26
CA SER A 18 -19.54 27.86 -8.58
C SER A 18 -21.06 27.90 -8.52
N HIS A 19 -21.66 26.93 -7.82
CA HIS A 19 -23.10 26.86 -7.62
C HIS A 19 -23.64 28.11 -6.86
N LEU A 20 -23.02 28.49 -5.73
CA LEU A 20 -23.41 29.67 -4.98
C LEU A 20 -23.33 30.94 -5.83
N LYS A 21 -22.26 31.10 -6.61
CA LYS A 21 -22.12 32.24 -7.53
C LYS A 21 -23.14 32.21 -8.66
N SER A 22 -23.51 31.04 -9.17
CA SER A 22 -24.56 30.93 -10.20
C SER A 22 -25.94 31.30 -9.71
N LEU A 23 -26.18 31.23 -8.38
CA LEU A 23 -27.38 31.71 -7.71
C LEU A 23 -27.33 33.22 -7.35
N GLY A 24 -26.29 33.95 -7.74
CA GLY A 24 -26.10 35.36 -7.40
C GLY A 24 -25.64 35.62 -5.97
N ASN A 25 -25.25 34.58 -5.23
CA ASN A 25 -24.75 34.76 -3.86
C ASN A 25 -23.30 35.29 -3.88
N ILE A 26 -23.11 36.48 -3.31
CA ILE A 26 -21.81 37.18 -3.31
C ILE A 26 -20.91 36.64 -2.17
N GLY A 27 -21.48 36.02 -1.14
CA GLY A 27 -20.80 35.64 0.09
C GLY A 27 -20.51 36.79 1.04
N PRO A 28 -20.12 36.50 2.29
CA PRO A 28 -19.74 37.54 3.26
C PRO A 28 -18.45 38.26 2.85
N PRO A 29 -18.25 39.52 3.31
CA PRO A 29 -17.01 40.26 3.07
C PRO A 29 -15.78 39.45 3.51
N ASN A 30 -14.76 39.40 2.67
CA ASN A 30 -13.52 38.68 2.94
C ASN A 30 -12.33 39.57 2.55
N GLU A 31 -11.59 40.03 3.53
CA GLU A 31 -10.46 40.94 3.32
C GLU A 31 -9.41 40.43 2.32
N TYR A 32 -9.16 39.13 2.31
CA TYR A 32 -8.22 38.53 1.35
C TYR A 32 -8.72 38.62 -0.08
N VAL A 33 -9.99 38.30 -0.31
CA VAL A 33 -10.61 38.39 -1.64
C VAL A 33 -10.62 39.85 -2.13
N GLU A 34 -10.94 40.82 -1.25
CA GLU A 34 -10.93 42.25 -1.59
C GLU A 34 -9.52 42.72 -1.92
N TRP A 35 -8.55 42.38 -1.09
CA TRP A 35 -7.15 42.70 -1.32
C TRP A 35 -6.65 42.13 -2.66
N MET A 36 -6.94 40.87 -2.96
CA MET A 36 -6.57 40.24 -4.23
C MET A 36 -7.23 40.92 -5.44
N ARG A 37 -8.51 41.35 -5.31
CA ARG A 37 -9.20 42.11 -6.35
C ARG A 37 -8.57 43.48 -6.59
N SER A 38 -8.20 44.20 -5.53
CA SER A 38 -7.48 45.48 -5.65
C SER A 38 -6.14 45.28 -6.33
N ARG A 39 -5.32 44.35 -5.85
CA ARG A 39 -4.02 44.02 -6.42
C ARG A 39 -4.10 43.63 -7.91
N SER A 40 -5.15 42.88 -8.29
CA SER A 40 -5.34 42.49 -9.69
C SER A 40 -5.73 43.69 -10.57
N ARG A 41 -6.57 44.62 -10.05
CA ARG A 41 -6.91 45.85 -10.77
C ARG A 41 -5.71 46.74 -10.95
N ASP A 42 -4.93 47.03 -9.91
CA ASP A 42 -3.73 47.85 -9.95
C ASP A 42 -2.69 47.28 -10.93
N PHE A 43 -2.52 45.99 -10.93
CA PHE A 43 -1.63 45.30 -11.87
C PHE A 43 -2.13 45.38 -13.31
N ALA A 44 -3.41 45.16 -13.52
CA ALA A 44 -4.02 45.25 -14.84
C ALA A 44 -3.88 46.67 -15.43
N GLN A 45 -4.11 47.70 -14.62
CA GLN A 45 -3.95 49.10 -15.05
C GLN A 45 -2.52 49.38 -15.50
N LYS A 46 -1.49 48.99 -14.71
CA LYS A 46 -0.09 49.14 -15.10
C LYS A 46 0.26 48.40 -16.40
N CYS A 47 -0.30 47.21 -16.59
CA CYS A 47 -0.10 46.45 -17.82
C CYS A 47 -0.76 47.11 -19.04
N ILE A 48 -1.99 47.69 -18.85
CA ILE A 48 -2.73 48.40 -19.90
C ILE A 48 -1.98 49.64 -20.30
N GLU A 49 -1.53 50.46 -19.36
CA GLU A 49 -0.73 51.67 -19.63
C GLU A 49 0.52 51.34 -20.47
N LYS A 50 1.27 50.28 -20.09
CA LYS A 50 2.44 49.83 -20.81
C LYS A 50 2.11 49.29 -22.20
N LEU A 51 1.02 48.54 -22.36
CA LEU A 51 0.58 48.08 -23.70
C LEU A 51 0.13 49.23 -24.57
N ARG A 52 -0.65 50.16 -24.00
CA ARG A 52 -1.16 51.35 -24.71
C ARG A 52 -0.05 52.22 -25.29
N SER A 53 1.08 52.35 -24.60
CA SER A 53 2.24 53.15 -25.08
C SER A 53 2.82 52.65 -26.39
N ASN A 54 2.48 51.45 -26.85
CA ASN A 54 2.93 50.91 -28.13
C ASN A 54 1.98 51.16 -29.33
N TYR A 55 0.82 51.83 -29.09
CA TYR A 55 -0.21 52.06 -30.08
C TYR A 55 -0.64 53.50 -30.09
N MET A 56 -1.17 54.01 -31.26
CA MET A 56 -1.76 55.34 -31.38
C MET A 56 -3.15 55.34 -30.71
N GLU A 57 -3.64 56.51 -30.34
CA GLU A 57 -4.93 56.64 -29.65
C GLU A 57 -6.10 56.11 -30.46
N ASP A 58 -6.11 56.34 -31.77
CA ASP A 58 -7.10 55.85 -32.72
C ASP A 58 -7.05 54.34 -32.97
N GLU A 59 -5.99 53.69 -32.63
CA GLU A 59 -5.84 52.21 -32.67
C GLU A 59 -6.35 51.51 -31.41
N CYS A 60 -6.65 52.25 -30.34
CA CYS A 60 -7.11 51.74 -29.03
C CYS A 60 -8.62 51.98 -28.87
N VAL A 61 -9.34 50.96 -28.42
CA VAL A 61 -10.74 51.04 -28.05
C VAL A 61 -10.95 50.44 -26.66
N PHE A 62 -11.86 51.07 -25.86
CA PHE A 62 -12.10 50.69 -24.47
C PHE A 62 -13.56 50.25 -24.29
N ASP A 63 -13.79 49.40 -23.28
CA ASP A 63 -15.09 48.99 -22.77
C ASP A 63 -16.05 48.45 -23.86
N VAL A 64 -15.51 47.50 -24.64
CA VAL A 64 -16.24 46.89 -25.75
C VAL A 64 -17.17 45.79 -25.25
N SER A 65 -18.46 45.87 -25.59
CA SER A 65 -19.49 44.88 -25.24
C SER A 65 -19.89 43.93 -26.37
N SER A 66 -19.45 44.19 -27.61
CA SER A 66 -19.72 43.33 -28.77
C SER A 66 -18.52 43.30 -29.71
N PHE A 67 -18.21 42.11 -30.25
CA PHE A 67 -17.10 41.97 -31.20
C PHE A 67 -17.36 42.76 -32.50
N GLN A 68 -18.63 43.03 -32.86
CA GLN A 68 -19.00 43.77 -34.06
C GLN A 68 -18.64 45.27 -34.03
N THR A 69 -18.41 45.83 -32.82
CA THR A 69 -17.99 47.22 -32.67
C THR A 69 -16.49 47.44 -32.88
N ILE A 70 -15.72 46.38 -33.09
CA ILE A 70 -14.27 46.43 -33.31
C ILE A 70 -13.99 46.64 -34.81
N ASN A 71 -13.49 47.80 -35.15
CA ASN A 71 -13.20 48.20 -36.54
C ASN A 71 -11.83 47.65 -36.97
N SER A 72 -11.57 47.61 -38.28
CA SER A 72 -10.30 47.17 -38.86
C SER A 72 -9.07 48.03 -38.47
N LYS A 73 -9.29 49.26 -38.01
CA LYS A 73 -8.25 50.16 -37.51
C LYS A 73 -7.75 49.78 -36.08
N HIS A 74 -8.63 49.19 -35.25
CA HIS A 74 -8.30 48.87 -33.87
C HIS A 74 -7.24 47.76 -33.79
N ARG A 75 -6.18 48.00 -33.02
CA ARG A 75 -5.09 47.07 -32.75
C ARG A 75 -5.09 46.60 -31.35
N LEU A 76 -5.60 47.40 -30.41
CA LEU A 76 -5.68 47.12 -28.98
C LEU A 76 -7.11 47.37 -28.49
N VAL A 77 -7.73 46.35 -27.90
CA VAL A 77 -9.05 46.44 -27.27
C VAL A 77 -8.88 46.22 -25.78
N VAL A 78 -9.28 47.16 -24.95
CA VAL A 78 -9.15 47.11 -23.50
C VAL A 78 -10.52 46.91 -22.86
N ASN A 79 -10.62 46.05 -21.84
CA ASN A 79 -11.86 45.74 -21.12
C ASN A 79 -12.96 45.23 -22.05
N CYS A 80 -12.77 44.07 -22.63
CA CYS A 80 -13.74 43.55 -23.59
C CYS A 80 -14.66 42.51 -22.93
N ALA A 81 -15.98 42.80 -22.88
CA ALA A 81 -16.99 41.87 -22.36
C ALA A 81 -17.73 41.20 -23.51
N LEU A 82 -17.36 39.97 -23.88
CA LEU A 82 -17.99 39.25 -24.97
C LEU A 82 -18.99 38.21 -24.46
N GLN A 83 -20.18 38.22 -25.06
CA GLN A 83 -21.27 37.29 -24.76
C GLN A 83 -21.60 36.44 -25.97
N THR A 84 -21.74 35.14 -25.74
CA THR A 84 -22.38 34.17 -26.64
C THR A 84 -23.73 33.77 -26.07
N GLN A 85 -24.43 32.81 -26.70
CA GLN A 85 -25.72 32.34 -26.20
C GLN A 85 -25.66 31.88 -24.74
N ASP A 86 -24.59 31.15 -24.35
CA ASP A 86 -24.47 30.51 -23.02
C ASP A 86 -23.29 31.00 -22.20
N LEU A 87 -22.33 31.72 -22.78
CA LEU A 87 -21.09 32.12 -22.16
C LEU A 87 -20.87 33.62 -22.17
N LEU A 88 -20.34 34.17 -21.07
CA LEU A 88 -19.89 35.56 -20.95
C LEU A 88 -18.46 35.57 -20.44
N SER A 89 -17.57 36.24 -21.16
CA SER A 89 -16.18 36.47 -20.73
C SER A 89 -15.84 37.94 -20.68
N ARG A 90 -15.26 38.40 -19.56
CA ARG A 90 -14.64 39.69 -19.39
C ARG A 90 -13.15 39.57 -19.64
N ILE A 91 -12.76 39.84 -20.88
CA ILE A 91 -11.37 39.72 -21.33
C ILE A 91 -10.64 41.01 -21.01
N HIS A 92 -9.48 40.93 -20.32
CA HIS A 92 -8.76 42.10 -19.93
C HIS A 92 -8.30 42.94 -21.13
N THR A 93 -7.77 42.31 -22.18
CA THR A 93 -7.29 43.00 -23.37
C THR A 93 -7.27 42.02 -24.56
N LEU A 94 -7.58 42.55 -25.76
CA LEU A 94 -7.37 41.87 -27.02
C LEU A 94 -6.35 42.64 -27.84
N GLU A 95 -5.35 41.91 -28.34
CA GLU A 95 -4.28 42.50 -29.20
C GLU A 95 -4.35 41.90 -30.58
N TYR A 96 -4.35 42.74 -31.59
CA TYR A 96 -4.33 42.28 -32.98
C TYR A 96 -2.95 41.74 -33.36
N SER A 97 -2.88 40.47 -33.73
CA SER A 97 -1.62 39.81 -34.10
C SER A 97 -1.49 39.72 -35.62
N ASN A 98 -0.51 40.44 -36.17
CA ASN A 98 -0.04 40.26 -37.55
C ASN A 98 1.08 39.22 -37.50
N THR A 99 0.80 37.96 -37.82
CA THR A 99 1.87 36.95 -37.98
C THR A 99 2.43 37.02 -39.40
N PRO A 100 3.75 37.28 -39.61
CA PRO A 100 4.32 37.44 -40.95
C PRO A 100 4.21 36.21 -41.85
N PHE A 101 3.93 35.06 -41.29
CA PHE A 101 3.91 33.76 -41.96
C PHE A 101 2.50 33.26 -42.36
N ASP A 102 1.42 33.94 -41.93
CA ASP A 102 0.06 33.47 -42.23
C ASP A 102 -0.92 34.64 -42.40
N LYS A 103 -0.88 35.28 -43.58
CA LYS A 103 -1.76 36.39 -43.93
C LYS A 103 -3.27 36.06 -43.88
N LYS A 104 -3.63 34.77 -43.83
CA LYS A 104 -5.04 34.32 -43.72
C LYS A 104 -5.57 34.24 -42.28
N ASN A 105 -4.69 34.30 -41.24
CA ASN A 105 -5.04 34.12 -39.85
C ASN A 105 -4.84 35.32 -38.93
N ASN A 106 -4.91 36.55 -39.49
CA ASN A 106 -4.89 37.75 -38.66
C ASN A 106 -6.13 37.77 -37.76
N ALA A 107 -5.90 37.66 -36.44
CA ALA A 107 -6.96 37.62 -35.45
C ALA A 107 -6.57 38.35 -34.15
N PHE A 108 -7.54 38.74 -33.41
CA PHE A 108 -7.33 39.24 -32.04
C PHE A 108 -6.92 38.12 -31.14
N VAL A 109 -5.89 38.34 -30.30
CA VAL A 109 -5.38 37.39 -29.32
C VAL A 109 -5.76 37.86 -27.94
N PRO A 110 -6.39 37.02 -27.10
CA PRO A 110 -6.76 37.41 -25.75
C PRO A 110 -5.52 37.48 -24.85
N ILE A 111 -5.46 38.51 -24.00
CA ILE A 111 -4.43 38.72 -23.02
C ILE A 111 -5.05 38.76 -21.63
N ARG A 112 -4.58 37.94 -20.71
CA ARG A 112 -4.91 38.00 -19.28
C ARG A 112 -3.75 38.60 -18.48
N PHE A 113 -4.07 39.40 -17.48
CA PHE A 113 -3.12 39.96 -16.51
C PHE A 113 -3.21 39.22 -15.20
N ILE A 114 -2.07 38.74 -14.71
CA ILE A 114 -1.97 37.97 -13.48
C ILE A 114 -0.84 38.52 -12.62
N PRO A 115 -1.15 39.06 -11.43
CA PRO A 115 -0.15 39.73 -10.61
C PRO A 115 0.89 38.77 -10.01
N ASN A 116 0.64 37.44 -10.03
CA ASN A 116 1.48 36.46 -9.42
C ASN A 116 2.70 36.10 -10.29
N GLU A 117 3.83 35.79 -9.65
CA GLU A 117 5.07 35.39 -10.34
C GLU A 117 4.91 34.04 -11.06
N LYS A 118 4.13 33.12 -10.47
CA LYS A 118 3.91 31.77 -11.02
C LYS A 118 2.54 31.65 -11.65
N ILE A 119 2.50 31.18 -12.89
CA ILE A 119 1.26 30.85 -13.62
C ILE A 119 0.82 29.44 -13.27
N THR A 120 -0.47 29.32 -12.92
CA THR A 120 -1.11 28.04 -12.61
C THR A 120 -1.81 27.45 -13.84
N GLN A 121 -2.25 26.20 -13.72
CA GLN A 121 -3.08 25.57 -14.76
C GLN A 121 -4.46 26.22 -14.87
N HIS A 122 -5.01 26.74 -13.74
CA HIS A 122 -6.29 27.46 -13.73
C HIS A 122 -6.22 28.75 -14.56
N ASP A 123 -5.11 29.49 -14.48
CA ASP A 123 -4.90 30.70 -15.28
C ASP A 123 -4.92 30.42 -16.79
N LYS A 124 -4.33 29.27 -17.19
CA LYS A 124 -4.37 28.82 -18.60
C LYS A 124 -5.77 28.40 -19.03
N PHE A 125 -6.55 27.78 -18.13
CA PHE A 125 -7.96 27.44 -18.42
C PHE A 125 -8.82 28.68 -18.57
N LEU A 126 -8.61 29.71 -17.73
CA LEU A 126 -9.31 30.98 -17.86
C LEU A 126 -9.00 31.70 -19.18
N LEU A 127 -7.73 31.74 -19.58
CA LEU A 127 -7.34 32.28 -20.88
C LEU A 127 -7.96 31.47 -22.04
N ALA A 128 -8.06 30.15 -21.91
CA ALA A 128 -8.69 29.32 -22.91
C ALA A 128 -10.22 29.48 -22.95
N PHE A 129 -10.85 29.80 -21.81
CA PHE A 129 -12.26 30.19 -21.76
C PHE A 129 -12.48 31.51 -22.51
N ASP A 130 -11.64 32.53 -22.27
CA ASP A 130 -11.68 33.80 -23.05
C ASP A 130 -11.56 33.55 -24.56
N ALA A 131 -10.59 32.74 -24.94
CA ALA A 131 -10.35 32.37 -26.31
C ALA A 131 -11.52 31.60 -26.94
N LEU A 132 -12.22 30.77 -26.19
CA LEU A 132 -13.40 30.05 -26.65
C LEU A 132 -14.53 31.02 -26.96
N VAL A 133 -14.82 31.94 -26.02
CA VAL A 133 -15.86 32.96 -26.21
C VAL A 133 -15.50 33.87 -27.39
N LEU A 134 -14.26 34.34 -27.49
CA LEU A 134 -13.78 35.16 -28.60
C LEU A 134 -13.84 34.41 -29.94
N SER A 135 -13.48 33.15 -29.99
CA SER A 135 -13.54 32.31 -31.18
C SER A 135 -14.98 32.15 -31.66
N THR A 136 -15.90 31.97 -30.73
CA THR A 136 -17.36 31.85 -31.05
C THR A 136 -17.93 33.17 -31.56
N SER A 137 -17.55 34.31 -30.97
CA SER A 137 -18.01 35.63 -31.34
C SER A 137 -17.41 36.14 -32.66
N SER A 138 -16.15 35.80 -32.95
CA SER A 138 -15.42 36.24 -34.14
C SER A 138 -15.51 35.27 -35.32
N GLY A 139 -15.99 34.04 -35.11
CA GLY A 139 -15.99 32.97 -36.11
C GLY A 139 -14.57 32.43 -36.48
N LYS A 140 -13.53 32.87 -35.78
CA LYS A 140 -12.14 32.50 -36.07
C LYS A 140 -11.58 31.60 -34.98
N MET A 141 -10.93 30.49 -35.34
CA MET A 141 -10.27 29.60 -34.39
C MET A 141 -8.93 30.19 -33.93
N LEU A 142 -8.73 30.29 -32.62
CA LEU A 142 -7.52 30.84 -32.03
C LEU A 142 -6.55 29.71 -31.61
N LEU A 143 -5.27 29.84 -32.00
CA LEU A 143 -4.25 28.85 -31.73
C LEU A 143 -3.52 29.10 -30.42
N PHE A 144 -3.46 30.36 -29.99
CA PHE A 144 -2.77 30.76 -28.77
C PHE A 144 -3.42 31.98 -28.10
N GLY A 145 -3.07 32.23 -26.83
CA GLY A 145 -3.35 33.43 -26.07
C GLY A 145 -2.10 33.86 -25.31
N LYS A 146 -2.14 35.05 -24.68
CA LYS A 146 -1.02 35.59 -23.90
C LYS A 146 -1.42 35.78 -22.45
N ILE A 147 -0.49 35.54 -21.52
CA ILE A 147 -0.58 35.91 -20.10
C ILE A 147 0.55 36.88 -19.80
N ILE A 148 0.26 38.05 -19.26
CA ILE A 148 1.25 38.97 -18.71
C ILE A 148 1.23 38.81 -17.20
N HIS A 149 2.40 38.50 -16.60
CA HIS A 149 2.46 38.12 -15.19
C HIS A 149 3.71 38.58 -14.46
N GLY A 150 3.58 38.59 -13.14
CA GLY A 150 4.69 38.90 -12.24
C GLY A 150 5.09 40.39 -12.21
N SER A 151 5.93 40.76 -11.26
CA SER A 151 6.40 42.12 -11.04
C SER A 151 7.10 42.74 -12.27
N GLU A 152 7.78 41.91 -13.05
CA GLU A 152 8.49 42.32 -14.29
C GLU A 152 7.59 42.31 -15.53
N GLN A 153 6.30 42.00 -15.39
CA GLN A 153 5.33 41.92 -16.49
C GLN A 153 5.80 41.02 -17.65
N LYS A 154 6.27 39.80 -17.30
CA LYS A 154 6.69 38.79 -18.27
C LYS A 154 5.53 38.31 -19.12
N ILE A 155 5.76 38.11 -20.41
CA ILE A 155 4.76 37.64 -21.37
C ILE A 155 4.93 36.14 -21.59
N LEU A 156 3.89 35.36 -21.27
CA LEU A 156 3.81 33.93 -21.53
C LEU A 156 2.81 33.65 -22.66
N LYS A 157 3.28 33.10 -23.76
CA LYS A 157 2.44 32.63 -24.88
C LYS A 157 1.93 31.21 -24.56
N VAL A 158 0.61 31.02 -24.52
CA VAL A 158 -0.06 29.76 -24.18
C VAL A 158 -0.70 29.15 -25.41
N LYS A 159 -0.34 27.92 -25.77
CA LYS A 159 -1.02 27.13 -26.82
C LYS A 159 -2.37 26.63 -26.32
N LEU A 160 -3.47 26.94 -27.03
CA LEU A 160 -4.84 26.66 -26.59
C LEU A 160 -5.30 25.22 -26.89
N GLY A 161 -4.80 24.57 -27.94
CA GLY A 161 -5.25 23.26 -28.38
C GLY A 161 -5.19 22.18 -27.30
N GLY A 162 -4.12 22.20 -26.48
CA GLY A 162 -3.93 21.22 -25.39
C GLY A 162 -4.87 21.40 -24.19
N VAL A 163 -5.53 22.57 -24.05
CA VAL A 163 -6.38 22.87 -22.89
C VAL A 163 -7.85 23.03 -23.23
N MET A 164 -8.19 23.25 -24.50
CA MET A 164 -9.56 23.53 -24.95
C MET A 164 -10.54 22.38 -24.64
N GLY A 165 -10.12 21.14 -24.78
CA GLY A 165 -10.95 19.97 -24.46
C GLY A 165 -11.40 19.95 -23.00
N MET A 166 -10.47 20.31 -22.09
CA MET A 166 -10.79 20.40 -20.66
C MET A 166 -11.74 21.54 -20.35
N VAL A 167 -11.56 22.72 -20.96
CA VAL A 167 -12.45 23.87 -20.80
C VAL A 167 -13.87 23.52 -21.21
N LYS A 168 -14.06 22.91 -22.39
CA LYS A 168 -15.39 22.44 -22.84
C LYS A 168 -16.01 21.43 -21.87
N SER A 169 -15.23 20.48 -21.37
CA SER A 169 -15.70 19.51 -20.37
C SER A 169 -16.16 20.18 -19.07
N VAL A 170 -15.43 21.20 -18.60
CA VAL A 170 -15.82 21.98 -17.41
C VAL A 170 -17.10 22.75 -17.66
N ILE A 171 -17.26 23.40 -18.80
CA ILE A 171 -18.50 24.12 -19.17
C ILE A 171 -19.69 23.16 -19.17
N THR A 172 -19.56 21.98 -19.77
CA THR A 172 -20.62 20.95 -19.75
C THR A 172 -21.00 20.53 -18.35
N LYS A 173 -20.00 20.38 -17.42
CA LYS A 173 -20.26 20.05 -16.02
C LYS A 173 -20.99 21.17 -15.29
N ILE A 174 -20.59 22.42 -15.51
CA ILE A 174 -21.27 23.58 -14.92
C ILE A 174 -22.72 23.64 -15.40
N ALA A 175 -22.96 23.46 -16.69
CA ALA A 175 -24.31 23.46 -17.27
C ALA A 175 -25.19 22.34 -16.67
N ALA A 176 -24.64 21.13 -16.54
CA ALA A 176 -25.32 20.00 -15.89
C ALA A 176 -25.62 20.26 -14.41
N GLN A 177 -24.67 20.88 -13.70
CA GLN A 177 -24.83 21.22 -12.28
C GLN A 177 -25.94 22.26 -12.06
N VAL A 178 -26.00 23.27 -12.90
CA VAL A 178 -27.01 24.33 -12.82
C VAL A 178 -28.41 23.81 -13.19
N ALA A 179 -28.50 22.84 -14.11
CA ALA A 179 -29.76 22.19 -14.45
C ALA A 179 -30.28 21.25 -13.33
N ASN A 180 -29.45 20.88 -12.39
CA ASN A 180 -29.82 20.00 -11.27
C ASN A 180 -30.39 20.83 -10.10
N PRO A 181 -31.60 20.53 -9.62
CA PRO A 181 -32.19 21.24 -8.48
C PRO A 181 -31.50 20.98 -7.15
N THR A 182 -30.70 19.90 -7.03
CA THR A 182 -29.97 19.58 -5.80
C THR A 182 -28.62 20.29 -5.76
N PRO A 183 -28.30 21.06 -4.68
CA PRO A 183 -26.99 21.68 -4.56
C PRO A 183 -25.88 20.63 -4.48
N PRO A 184 -24.68 20.90 -5.00
CA PRO A 184 -23.54 20.00 -4.91
C PRO A 184 -23.14 19.78 -3.45
N GLN A 185 -22.57 18.60 -3.16
CA GLN A 185 -22.06 18.31 -1.83
C GLN A 185 -20.94 19.28 -1.45
N VAL A 186 -21.01 19.82 -0.23
CA VAL A 186 -19.93 20.65 0.32
C VAL A 186 -18.71 19.75 0.58
N ILE A 187 -17.59 20.09 -0.05
CA ILE A 187 -16.32 19.38 0.07
C ILE A 187 -15.25 20.40 0.42
N LEU A 188 -14.74 20.32 1.67
CA LEU A 188 -13.64 21.18 2.07
C LEU A 188 -12.34 20.78 1.36
N ASN A 189 -11.63 21.79 0.85
CA ASN A 189 -10.37 21.64 0.13
C ASN A 189 -9.38 22.77 0.48
N LYS A 190 -8.21 22.75 -0.14
CA LYS A 190 -7.14 23.74 0.15
C LYS A 190 -7.54 25.20 -0.18
N HIS A 191 -8.47 25.41 -1.09
CA HIS A 191 -8.95 26.76 -1.46
C HIS A 191 -9.87 27.36 -0.38
N CYS A 192 -10.44 26.53 0.51
CA CYS A 192 -11.37 26.99 1.53
C CYS A 192 -10.74 28.04 2.46
N SER A 193 -9.43 28.00 2.70
CA SER A 193 -8.73 28.98 3.57
C SER A 193 -8.83 30.43 3.07
N VAL A 194 -9.01 30.63 1.78
CA VAL A 194 -9.09 31.93 1.12
C VAL A 194 -10.50 32.23 0.57
N CYS A 195 -11.47 31.37 0.82
CA CYS A 195 -12.79 31.42 0.20
C CYS A 195 -13.78 32.26 1.06
N GLU A 196 -14.56 33.11 0.43
CA GLU A 196 -15.61 33.90 1.05
C GLU A 196 -16.68 33.05 1.77
N TYR A 197 -16.95 31.85 1.30
CA TYR A 197 -17.92 30.90 1.86
C TYR A 197 -17.35 29.95 2.91
N GLN A 198 -16.11 30.15 3.37
CA GLN A 198 -15.40 29.23 4.25
C GLN A 198 -16.20 28.89 5.51
N MET A 199 -16.70 29.87 6.21
CA MET A 199 -17.41 29.68 7.48
C MET A 199 -18.68 28.85 7.30
N GLN A 200 -19.52 29.21 6.31
CA GLN A 200 -20.74 28.48 5.98
C GLN A 200 -20.45 27.02 5.57
N CYS A 201 -19.47 26.82 4.69
CA CYS A 201 -19.11 25.46 4.26
C CYS A 201 -18.54 24.60 5.39
N ARG A 202 -17.74 25.21 6.28
CA ARG A 202 -17.19 24.51 7.43
C ARG A 202 -18.29 24.15 8.45
N GLN A 203 -19.25 25.03 8.67
CA GLN A 203 -20.39 24.74 9.52
C GLN A 203 -21.19 23.54 8.98
N ILE A 204 -21.57 23.57 7.70
CA ILE A 204 -22.28 22.46 7.04
C ILE A 204 -21.49 21.13 7.13
N ALA A 205 -20.16 21.19 6.94
CA ALA A 205 -19.32 20.00 7.06
C ALA A 205 -19.27 19.46 8.49
N THR A 206 -19.27 20.39 9.49
CA THR A 206 -19.27 20.01 10.92
C THR A 206 -20.60 19.40 11.33
N GLU A 207 -21.73 19.98 10.91
CA GLU A 207 -23.06 19.44 11.19
C GLU A 207 -23.25 18.04 10.57
N LYS A 208 -22.66 17.79 9.39
CA LYS A 208 -22.69 16.50 8.72
C LYS A 208 -21.59 15.54 9.16
N ASP A 209 -20.70 15.96 10.06
CA ASP A 209 -19.53 15.19 10.49
C ASP A 209 -18.71 14.66 9.28
N ASP A 210 -18.54 15.51 8.25
CA ASP A 210 -17.98 15.10 6.96
C ASP A 210 -16.48 14.76 7.06
N LEU A 211 -16.05 13.72 6.34
CA LEU A 211 -14.65 13.27 6.30
C LEU A 211 -13.67 14.37 5.86
N THR A 212 -14.12 15.38 5.12
CA THR A 212 -13.27 16.50 4.65
C THR A 212 -12.85 17.47 5.76
N LEU A 213 -13.43 17.36 6.95
CA LEU A 213 -12.94 18.06 8.14
C LEU A 213 -11.53 17.61 8.53
N LEU A 214 -11.19 16.35 8.27
CA LEU A 214 -9.87 15.79 8.59
C LEU A 214 -8.81 16.34 7.61
N SER A 215 -7.90 17.15 8.12
CA SER A 215 -6.79 17.70 7.34
C SER A 215 -5.96 16.58 6.70
N GLY A 216 -5.61 16.76 5.42
CA GLY A 216 -4.85 15.79 4.65
C GLY A 216 -5.67 14.63 4.06
N MET A 217 -6.98 14.56 4.28
CA MET A 217 -7.87 13.62 3.61
C MET A 217 -7.95 13.93 2.11
N THR A 218 -7.36 13.09 1.29
CA THR A 218 -7.39 13.26 -0.16
C THR A 218 -8.74 12.82 -0.74
N GLU A 219 -9.11 13.37 -1.89
CA GLU A 219 -10.35 12.97 -2.61
C GLU A 219 -10.35 11.46 -2.92
N LYS A 220 -9.20 10.91 -3.29
CA LYS A 220 -9.05 9.46 -3.54
C LYS A 220 -9.31 8.63 -2.28
N GLU A 221 -8.81 9.08 -1.13
CA GLU A 221 -9.05 8.41 0.14
C GLU A 221 -10.50 8.53 0.57
N ARG A 222 -11.10 9.72 0.46
CA ARG A 222 -12.51 9.94 0.74
C ARG A 222 -13.40 9.04 -0.11
N LYS A 223 -13.20 9.00 -1.44
CA LYS A 223 -13.95 8.09 -2.33
C LYS A 223 -13.78 6.63 -1.92
N ARG A 224 -12.57 6.22 -1.51
CA ARG A 224 -12.31 4.86 -1.02
C ARG A 224 -13.08 4.55 0.26
N GLN A 225 -13.23 5.51 1.17
CA GLN A 225 -14.03 5.32 2.40
C GLN A 225 -15.53 5.30 2.08
N ASN A 226 -16.01 6.23 1.24
CA ASN A 226 -17.40 6.26 0.80
C ASN A 226 -17.83 4.94 0.13
N ASN A 227 -16.98 4.35 -0.69
CA ASN A 227 -17.23 3.03 -1.31
C ASN A 227 -17.33 1.88 -0.28
N LYS A 228 -16.89 2.11 0.96
CA LYS A 228 -17.05 1.17 2.08
C LYS A 228 -18.24 1.51 2.99
N GLY A 229 -19.04 2.49 2.62
CA GLY A 229 -20.14 2.98 3.43
C GLY A 229 -19.73 3.89 4.60
N ILE A 230 -18.51 4.43 4.57
CA ILE A 230 -17.98 5.33 5.61
C ILE A 230 -18.02 6.74 5.07
N PHE A 231 -18.92 7.57 5.59
CA PHE A 231 -19.16 8.94 5.14
C PHE A 231 -18.78 9.99 6.18
N THR A 232 -18.74 9.63 7.48
CA THR A 232 -18.51 10.56 8.57
C THR A 232 -17.22 10.27 9.33
N VAL A 233 -16.70 11.28 10.05
CA VAL A 233 -15.53 11.14 10.92
C VAL A 233 -15.84 10.14 12.04
N THR A 234 -17.03 10.20 12.62
CA THR A 234 -17.48 9.26 13.64
C THR A 234 -17.48 7.82 13.11
N GLN A 235 -18.03 7.55 11.92
CA GLN A 235 -17.99 6.22 11.32
C GLN A 235 -16.55 5.75 11.07
N LEU A 236 -15.68 6.65 10.60
CA LEU A 236 -14.28 6.33 10.37
C LEU A 236 -13.56 5.93 11.66
N SER A 237 -13.92 6.53 12.79
CA SER A 237 -13.31 6.25 14.10
C SER A 237 -13.46 4.78 14.52
N TYR A 238 -14.57 4.14 14.19
CA TYR A 238 -14.84 2.73 14.49
C TYR A 238 -14.03 1.76 13.63
N THR A 239 -13.40 2.24 12.58
CA THR A 239 -12.58 1.41 11.69
C THR A 239 -11.14 1.24 12.17
N PHE A 240 -10.71 1.99 13.18
CA PHE A 240 -9.36 1.86 13.71
C PHE A 240 -9.17 0.48 14.35
N ARG A 241 -8.05 -0.16 14.02
CA ARG A 241 -7.61 -1.44 14.60
C ARG A 241 -6.12 -1.34 14.92
N ALA A 242 -5.78 -1.54 16.18
CA ALA A 242 -4.38 -1.57 16.61
C ALA A 242 -3.62 -2.71 15.89
N ARG A 243 -2.49 -2.40 15.27
CA ARG A 243 -1.68 -3.39 14.52
C ARG A 243 -0.80 -4.21 15.46
N ARG A 244 -0.66 -5.53 15.18
CA ARG A 244 0.43 -6.31 15.78
C ARG A 244 1.75 -5.85 15.17
N LYS A 245 2.66 -5.38 16.02
CA LYS A 245 4.06 -5.17 15.60
C LYS A 245 4.76 -6.53 15.67
N PRO A 246 5.41 -7.01 14.61
CA PRO A 246 6.27 -8.20 14.71
C PRO A 246 7.39 -7.91 15.70
N LYS A 247 7.70 -8.87 16.57
CA LYS A 247 8.68 -8.72 17.67
C LYS A 247 10.12 -8.41 17.21
N ARG A 248 10.44 -8.49 15.91
CA ARG A 248 11.80 -8.40 15.33
C ARG A 248 11.95 -7.46 14.14
N SER A 249 10.99 -6.60 13.83
CA SER A 249 11.14 -5.66 12.71
C SER A 249 11.79 -4.37 13.22
N ALA A 250 12.84 -3.90 12.54
CA ALA A 250 13.35 -2.54 12.69
C ALA A 250 12.17 -1.56 12.58
N ALA A 251 12.12 -0.57 13.46
CA ALA A 251 11.00 0.35 13.57
C ALA A 251 10.84 1.15 12.27
N LYS A 252 9.97 0.68 11.37
CA LYS A 252 9.51 1.50 10.25
C LYS A 252 8.69 2.66 10.81
N PRO A 253 8.85 3.88 10.26
CA PRO A 253 8.06 5.02 10.70
C PRO A 253 6.56 4.71 10.59
N GLU A 254 5.82 5.09 11.63
CA GLU A 254 4.36 4.90 11.66
C GLU A 254 3.74 5.69 10.52
N LYS A 255 2.82 5.06 9.79
CA LYS A 255 2.04 5.76 8.76
C LYS A 255 0.91 6.52 9.42
N TYR A 256 0.68 7.76 8.99
CA TYR A 256 -0.46 8.55 9.43
C TYR A 256 -1.78 7.81 9.23
N SER A 257 -2.64 7.87 10.25
CA SER A 257 -3.94 7.16 10.26
C SER A 257 -5.09 8.13 10.51
N HIS A 258 -5.87 8.42 9.48
CA HIS A 258 -7.10 9.20 9.65
C HIS A 258 -8.12 8.52 10.58
N ALA A 259 -8.17 7.18 10.62
CA ALA A 259 -9.06 6.45 11.53
C ALA A 259 -8.66 6.64 13.01
N LEU A 260 -7.36 6.71 13.31
CA LEU A 260 -6.88 6.99 14.66
C LEU A 260 -7.13 8.46 15.06
N ARG A 261 -7.00 9.38 14.10
CA ARG A 261 -7.37 10.79 14.31
C ARG A 261 -8.86 10.91 14.61
N ALA A 262 -9.70 10.26 13.84
CA ALA A 262 -11.14 10.23 14.05
C ALA A 262 -11.50 9.63 15.43
N LEU A 263 -10.78 8.60 15.88
CA LEU A 263 -10.94 8.01 17.21
C LEU A 263 -10.58 9.02 18.31
N ALA A 264 -9.47 9.74 18.16
CA ALA A 264 -9.06 10.79 19.10
C ALA A 264 -10.14 11.88 19.24
N ILE A 265 -10.71 12.33 18.12
CA ILE A 265 -11.78 13.34 18.09
C ILE A 265 -13.03 12.82 18.80
N ARG A 266 -13.48 11.59 18.48
CA ARG A 266 -14.70 11.01 19.06
C ARG A 266 -14.60 10.85 20.59
N GLU A 267 -13.44 10.41 21.08
CA GLU A 267 -13.24 10.11 22.50
C GLU A 267 -12.70 11.28 23.30
N HIS A 268 -12.37 12.40 22.62
CA HIS A 268 -11.73 13.57 23.22
C HIS A 268 -10.45 13.22 23.99
N LYS A 269 -9.67 12.25 23.50
CA LYS A 269 -8.44 11.77 24.12
C LYS A 269 -7.25 11.86 23.16
N ILE A 270 -6.06 12.01 23.73
CA ILE A 270 -4.81 12.00 22.98
C ILE A 270 -4.38 10.56 22.77
N TYR A 271 -4.13 10.15 21.51
CA TYR A 271 -3.63 8.83 21.18
C TYR A 271 -2.17 8.90 20.75
N VAL A 272 -1.33 8.06 21.34
CA VAL A 272 0.09 7.95 21.01
C VAL A 272 0.36 6.63 20.30
N ALA A 273 0.89 6.71 19.07
CA ALA A 273 1.29 5.58 18.24
C ALA A 273 2.82 5.51 18.19
N GLY A 274 3.37 4.36 18.55
CA GLY A 274 4.82 4.20 18.55
C GLY A 274 5.51 4.80 19.79
N LYS A 275 6.69 5.35 19.60
CA LYS A 275 7.51 5.94 20.65
C LYS A 275 8.03 7.31 20.17
N PRO A 276 7.21 8.36 20.22
CA PRO A 276 7.67 9.70 19.89
C PRO A 276 8.83 10.09 20.81
N LYS A 277 9.81 10.79 20.23
CA LYS A 277 10.97 11.27 20.96
C LYS A 277 11.17 12.74 20.65
N LEU A 278 11.13 13.55 21.68
CA LEU A 278 11.55 14.94 21.62
C LEU A 278 12.86 15.06 22.41
N ASN A 279 13.97 15.06 21.69
CA ASN A 279 15.31 15.12 22.30
C ASN A 279 15.82 16.55 22.29
N ILE A 280 15.52 17.31 23.32
CA ILE A 280 16.09 18.65 23.55
C ILE A 280 17.40 18.46 24.29
N LYS A 281 18.52 18.83 23.64
CA LYS A 281 19.88 18.67 24.19
C LYS A 281 20.47 19.98 24.69
N GLY A 282 19.92 21.11 24.28
CA GLY A 282 20.40 22.45 24.65
C GLY A 282 19.27 23.32 25.18
N ASN A 283 19.51 24.60 25.21
CA ASN A 283 18.51 25.60 25.62
C ASN A 283 17.48 25.76 24.47
N PRO A 284 16.17 25.45 24.69
CA PRO A 284 15.16 25.56 23.66
C PRO A 284 14.92 27.02 23.28
N VAL A 285 14.97 27.30 21.99
CA VAL A 285 14.68 28.59 21.38
C VAL A 285 13.57 28.41 20.38
N PHE A 286 12.42 29.00 20.63
CA PHE A 286 11.21 28.89 19.80
C PHE A 286 11.23 29.94 18.71
N LEU A 287 11.18 29.50 17.46
CA LEU A 287 11.31 30.31 16.26
C LEU A 287 9.99 30.31 15.48
N ASP A 288 9.50 31.49 15.14
CA ASP A 288 8.44 31.73 14.20
C ASP A 288 8.81 32.84 13.21
N VAL A 289 8.44 32.69 11.93
CA VAL A 289 8.88 33.58 10.85
C VAL A 289 7.72 33.99 9.96
N GLU A 290 7.60 35.30 9.73
CA GLU A 290 6.64 35.88 8.80
C GLU A 290 7.34 36.45 7.56
N GLY A 291 6.78 36.20 6.41
CA GLY A 291 7.35 36.66 5.16
C GLY A 291 6.35 36.66 4.00
N ASN A 292 6.76 37.25 2.89
CA ASN A 292 6.05 37.18 1.63
C ASN A 292 6.68 36.11 0.73
N PRO A 293 6.07 34.91 0.57
CA PRO A 293 6.64 33.84 -0.22
C PRO A 293 6.81 34.15 -1.71
N GLU A 294 5.95 35.03 -2.26
CA GLU A 294 6.01 35.43 -3.68
C GLU A 294 7.25 36.31 -3.97
N LEU A 295 7.51 37.26 -3.08
CA LEU A 295 8.70 38.14 -3.18
C LEU A 295 9.94 37.48 -2.61
N GLY A 296 9.78 36.34 -1.96
CA GLY A 296 10.85 35.67 -1.24
C GLY A 296 11.48 36.56 -0.17
N PHE A 297 10.71 37.39 0.49
CA PHE A 297 11.11 38.38 1.49
C PHE A 297 10.61 37.98 2.86
N TYR A 298 11.49 37.93 3.86
CA TYR A 298 11.18 37.65 5.25
C TYR A 298 11.25 38.99 6.05
N TYR A 299 10.13 39.41 6.61
CA TYR A 299 10.05 40.76 7.22
C TYR A 299 9.93 40.74 8.73
N LEU A 300 9.65 39.58 9.35
CA LEU A 300 9.53 39.48 10.81
C LEU A 300 10.02 38.10 11.26
N VAL A 301 10.91 38.10 12.24
CA VAL A 301 11.45 36.88 12.85
C VAL A 301 11.26 36.99 14.36
N GLY A 302 10.52 36.05 14.95
CA GLY A 302 10.30 35.94 16.38
C GLY A 302 11.20 34.91 17.03
N LEU A 303 11.81 35.25 18.16
CA LEU A 303 12.54 34.30 19.00
C LEU A 303 12.02 34.40 20.43
N ARG A 304 11.75 33.23 21.03
CA ARG A 304 11.33 33.14 22.44
C ARG A 304 12.17 32.08 23.15
N PHE A 305 12.72 32.41 24.31
CA PHE A 305 13.54 31.49 25.11
C PHE A 305 13.57 31.92 26.58
N MET A 306 13.95 31.01 27.46
CA MET A 306 14.14 31.30 28.89
C MET A 306 15.57 31.74 29.16
N ARG A 307 15.71 32.80 29.97
CA ARG A 307 17.00 33.26 30.52
C ARG A 307 16.88 33.28 32.04
N GLY A 308 17.39 32.23 32.70
CA GLY A 308 17.04 31.96 34.10
C GLY A 308 15.52 31.72 34.22
N ASP A 309 14.88 32.39 35.17
CA ASP A 309 13.42 32.28 35.38
C ASP A 309 12.60 33.26 34.51
N SER A 310 13.25 34.07 33.70
CA SER A 310 12.58 35.08 32.88
C SER A 310 12.45 34.65 31.43
N CYS A 311 11.25 34.84 30.87
CA CYS A 311 11.01 34.60 29.44
C CYS A 311 11.42 35.82 28.62
N VAL A 312 12.23 35.64 27.60
CA VAL A 312 12.72 36.70 26.72
C VAL A 312 12.09 36.49 25.34
N GLN A 313 11.48 37.57 24.81
CA GLN A 313 10.91 37.62 23.46
C GLN A 313 11.63 38.65 22.62
N HIS A 314 12.16 38.24 21.47
CA HIS A 314 12.72 39.15 20.46
C HIS A 314 11.86 39.10 19.20
N SER A 315 11.65 40.27 18.58
CA SER A 315 10.95 40.39 17.30
C SER A 315 11.78 41.26 16.36
N PHE A 316 12.39 40.66 15.37
CA PHE A 316 13.24 41.36 14.40
C PHE A 316 12.40 41.76 13.19
N TRP A 317 12.29 43.06 12.93
CA TRP A 317 11.43 43.64 11.90
C TRP A 317 12.22 44.32 10.80
N ALA A 318 11.94 43.96 9.52
CA ALA A 318 12.44 44.64 8.35
C ALA A 318 11.37 45.54 7.73
N ASN A 319 11.66 46.81 7.57
CA ASN A 319 10.77 47.77 6.87
C ASN A 319 10.72 47.45 5.38
N GLU A 320 11.85 47.18 4.78
CA GLU A 320 12.03 46.93 3.37
C GLU A 320 12.91 45.70 3.14
N LYS A 321 12.94 45.20 1.90
CA LYS A 321 13.74 44.05 1.54
C LYS A 321 15.24 44.22 1.78
N THR A 322 15.74 45.45 1.70
CA THR A 322 17.13 45.84 2.03
C THR A 322 17.50 45.56 3.47
N ASN A 323 16.54 45.70 4.41
CA ASN A 323 16.71 45.41 5.83
C ASN A 323 16.63 43.93 6.21
N GLU A 324 16.36 43.03 5.27
CA GLU A 324 16.32 41.57 5.53
C GLU A 324 17.68 41.06 6.04
N LYS A 325 18.76 41.65 5.56
CA LYS A 325 20.12 41.38 6.04
C LYS A 325 20.30 41.75 7.51
N ASP A 326 19.80 42.89 7.91
CA ASP A 326 19.98 43.43 9.28
C ASP A 326 19.27 42.56 10.30
N ILE A 327 18.05 42.10 9.99
CA ILE A 327 17.33 41.15 10.87
C ILE A 327 18.05 39.82 10.97
N TRP A 328 18.66 39.34 9.88
CA TRP A 328 19.44 38.11 9.90
C TRP A 328 20.67 38.20 10.79
N VAL A 329 21.42 39.30 10.70
CA VAL A 329 22.59 39.54 11.55
C VAL A 329 22.17 39.64 13.01
N SER A 330 21.11 40.40 13.33
CA SER A 330 20.59 40.55 14.69
C SER A 330 20.08 39.26 15.28
N PHE A 331 19.42 38.44 14.47
CA PHE A 331 18.99 37.09 14.82
C PHE A 331 20.16 36.18 15.20
N LEU A 332 21.25 36.18 14.42
CA LEU A 332 22.45 35.40 14.71
C LEU A 332 23.21 35.93 15.94
N ASP A 333 23.26 37.24 16.14
CA ASP A 333 23.88 37.84 17.30
C ASP A 333 23.17 37.43 18.60
N VAL A 334 21.84 37.41 18.61
CA VAL A 334 21.09 36.92 19.77
C VAL A 334 21.34 35.45 20.02
N LEU A 335 21.31 34.61 18.98
CA LEU A 335 21.55 33.18 19.14
C LEU A 335 22.97 32.87 19.65
N SER A 336 23.96 33.62 19.24
CA SER A 336 25.34 33.41 19.68
C SER A 336 25.57 33.72 21.18
N LYS A 337 24.67 34.48 21.81
CA LYS A 337 24.70 34.86 23.24
C LYS A 337 23.96 33.85 24.14
N ILE A 338 23.29 32.85 23.54
CA ILE A 338 22.59 31.81 24.29
C ILE A 338 23.51 30.60 24.37
N ASP A 339 23.65 30.04 25.57
CA ASP A 339 24.45 28.83 25.76
C ASP A 339 23.77 27.61 25.13
N ASN A 340 24.45 26.95 24.19
CA ASN A 340 23.97 25.77 23.46
C ASN A 340 22.52 25.90 22.96
N PRO A 341 22.18 26.90 22.10
CA PRO A 341 20.80 27.13 21.68
C PRO A 341 20.34 26.04 20.73
N GLN A 342 19.13 25.50 20.97
CA GLN A 342 18.48 24.54 20.09
C GLN A 342 17.18 25.11 19.54
N LEU A 343 17.16 25.40 18.25
CA LEU A 343 15.98 25.95 17.56
C LEU A 343 14.85 24.93 17.48
N ILE A 344 13.67 25.34 17.92
CA ILE A 344 12.41 24.59 17.79
C ILE A 344 11.45 25.44 16.96
N TYR A 345 10.88 24.82 15.91
CA TYR A 345 9.92 25.50 15.03
C TYR A 345 8.80 24.54 14.61
N TYR A 346 7.77 25.07 13.93
CA TYR A 346 6.57 24.32 13.57
C TYR A 346 6.34 24.28 12.07
N GLY A 347 6.71 23.16 11.42
CA GLY A 347 6.42 22.97 10.00
C GLY A 347 7.67 23.03 9.12
N HIS A 348 7.51 23.53 7.90
CA HIS A 348 8.58 23.52 6.91
C HIS A 348 9.09 24.92 6.55
N TYR A 349 8.30 25.94 6.90
CA TYR A 349 8.55 27.31 6.46
C TYR A 349 9.85 27.87 7.07
N GLU A 350 10.06 27.71 8.36
CA GLU A 350 11.23 28.16 9.09
C GLU A 350 12.50 27.44 8.63
N LYS A 351 12.39 26.16 8.29
CA LYS A 351 13.50 25.41 7.69
C LYS A 351 13.93 26.00 6.34
N VAL A 352 12.94 26.39 5.53
CA VAL A 352 13.21 27.03 4.22
C VAL A 352 13.80 28.42 4.42
N PHE A 353 13.30 29.18 5.42
CA PHE A 353 13.86 30.45 5.82
C PHE A 353 15.35 30.32 6.18
N LEU A 354 15.69 29.47 7.14
CA LEU A 354 17.09 29.26 7.57
C LEU A 354 18.00 28.91 6.39
N LYS A 355 17.56 28.02 5.52
CA LYS A 355 18.32 27.63 4.32
C LYS A 355 18.53 28.81 3.36
N LYS A 356 17.47 29.56 3.04
CA LYS A 356 17.54 30.68 2.10
C LYS A 356 18.37 31.84 2.65
N MET A 357 18.23 32.14 3.94
CA MET A 357 19.00 33.21 4.57
C MET A 357 20.50 32.87 4.60
N LYS A 358 20.81 31.62 4.90
CA LYS A 358 22.19 31.13 4.79
C LYS A 358 22.74 31.28 3.36
N GLU A 359 21.99 30.84 2.34
CA GLU A 359 22.40 30.93 0.93
C GLU A 359 22.62 32.39 0.48
N ARG A 360 21.75 33.33 0.93
CA ARG A 360 21.82 34.76 0.55
C ARG A 360 22.97 35.50 1.24
N TYR A 361 23.22 35.20 2.51
CA TYR A 361 24.08 35.99 3.38
C TYR A 361 25.31 35.24 3.89
N SER A 362 25.68 34.12 3.26
CA SER A 362 26.81 33.26 3.63
C SER A 362 28.18 33.99 3.64
N LYS A 363 28.34 35.02 2.82
CA LYS A 363 29.61 35.78 2.69
C LYS A 363 29.79 36.85 3.78
N ILE A 364 28.79 37.10 4.64
CA ILE A 364 28.74 38.27 5.53
C ILE A 364 28.91 37.87 7.00
N SER A 365 28.63 36.64 7.34
CA SER A 365 28.79 36.15 8.72
C SER A 365 30.02 35.25 8.84
N ASN A 366 30.97 35.63 9.70
CA ASN A 366 32.08 34.76 10.13
C ASN A 366 31.60 33.49 10.84
N ASN A 367 30.28 33.28 10.95
CA ASN A 367 29.62 32.25 11.73
C ASN A 367 28.96 31.16 10.86
N ALA A 368 29.49 30.87 9.67
CA ALA A 368 28.91 29.83 8.79
C ALA A 368 28.80 28.45 9.48
N LEU A 369 29.76 28.12 10.32
CA LEU A 369 29.75 26.88 11.12
C LEU A 369 28.61 26.86 12.16
N LEU A 370 28.33 27.98 12.83
CA LEU A 370 27.25 28.11 13.80
C LEU A 370 25.88 27.95 13.12
N VAL A 371 25.69 28.51 11.94
CA VAL A 371 24.44 28.37 11.18
C VAL A 371 24.21 26.92 10.75
N ASP A 372 25.26 26.19 10.40
CA ASP A 372 25.16 24.76 10.08
C ASP A 372 24.77 23.93 11.30
N GLN A 373 25.34 24.21 12.45
CA GLN A 373 25.00 23.58 13.71
C GLN A 373 23.53 23.84 14.06
N PHE A 374 23.07 25.07 14.07
CA PHE A 374 21.70 25.45 14.39
C PHE A 374 20.68 24.83 13.41
N THR A 375 21.03 24.74 12.13
CA THR A 375 20.15 24.14 11.11
C THR A 375 20.08 22.60 11.26
N THR A 376 21.19 21.97 11.58
CA THR A 376 21.31 20.50 11.70
C THR A 376 20.68 19.99 12.99
N GLU A 377 20.83 20.72 14.09
CA GLU A 377 20.33 20.36 15.43
C GLU A 377 18.93 20.88 15.71
N SER A 378 18.34 21.63 14.77
CA SER A 378 16.99 22.19 14.91
C SER A 378 15.91 21.10 14.93
N ILE A 379 14.86 21.35 15.70
CA ILE A 379 13.73 20.42 15.86
C ILE A 379 12.48 20.99 15.18
N ASN A 380 11.95 20.25 14.22
CA ASN A 380 10.61 20.49 13.70
C ASN A 380 9.60 19.75 14.57
N LEU A 381 8.89 20.46 15.44
CA LEU A 381 7.93 19.87 16.38
C LEU A 381 6.80 19.12 15.64
N LEU A 382 6.34 19.63 14.50
CA LEU A 382 5.34 18.95 13.70
C LEU A 382 5.80 17.56 13.26
N SER A 383 7.08 17.36 12.97
CA SER A 383 7.62 16.05 12.60
C SER A 383 7.62 15.03 13.74
N VAL A 384 7.70 15.48 14.97
CA VAL A 384 7.57 14.64 16.18
C VAL A 384 6.12 14.25 16.40
N ILE A 385 5.19 15.18 16.17
CA ILE A 385 3.74 14.95 16.30
C ILE A 385 3.21 14.07 15.17
N TYR A 386 3.62 14.34 13.93
CA TYR A 386 3.05 13.74 12.74
C TYR A 386 3.17 12.20 12.78
N SER A 387 2.04 11.52 12.56
CA SER A 387 1.88 10.05 12.59
C SER A 387 2.14 9.36 13.95
N GLN A 388 2.54 10.07 14.97
CA GLN A 388 2.86 9.50 16.29
C GLN A 388 1.93 10.00 17.41
N ILE A 389 1.56 11.29 17.42
CA ILE A 389 0.67 11.88 18.44
C ILE A 389 -0.59 12.38 17.73
N TYR A 390 -1.74 11.92 18.17
CA TYR A 390 -3.04 12.25 17.61
C TYR A 390 -3.87 13.00 18.65
N PHE A 391 -3.88 14.31 18.53
CA PHE A 391 -4.74 15.19 19.32
C PHE A 391 -6.19 15.13 18.84
N PRO A 392 -7.21 15.37 19.69
CA PRO A 392 -8.61 15.43 19.31
C PRO A 392 -8.96 16.70 18.53
N THR A 393 -8.20 16.97 17.48
CA THR A 393 -8.32 18.12 16.58
C THR A 393 -8.42 17.65 15.13
N TYR A 394 -9.09 18.41 14.27
CA TYR A 394 -9.23 18.06 12.86
C TYR A 394 -7.94 18.23 12.06
N SER A 395 -6.97 18.99 12.55
CA SER A 395 -5.68 19.18 11.91
C SER A 395 -4.52 19.09 12.92
N ASN A 396 -3.29 19.01 12.40
CA ASN A 396 -2.06 19.15 13.18
C ASN A 396 -1.52 20.60 13.11
N GLY A 397 -2.34 21.57 12.77
CA GLY A 397 -1.93 22.98 12.81
C GLY A 397 -1.62 23.43 14.24
N LEU A 398 -0.59 24.28 14.41
CA LEU A 398 -0.20 24.81 15.73
C LEU A 398 -1.40 25.43 16.45
N LYS A 399 -2.20 26.21 15.74
CA LYS A 399 -3.40 26.86 16.29
C LYS A 399 -4.44 25.87 16.81
N ASP A 400 -4.69 24.79 16.07
CA ASP A 400 -5.69 23.82 16.50
C ASP A 400 -5.23 23.05 17.74
N ILE A 401 -3.93 22.71 17.82
CA ILE A 401 -3.36 22.00 18.96
C ILE A 401 -3.24 22.93 20.18
N ALA A 402 -2.74 24.15 20.02
CA ALA A 402 -2.58 25.08 21.13
C ALA A 402 -3.94 25.49 21.72
N ARG A 403 -4.97 25.70 20.88
CA ARG A 403 -6.35 25.95 21.35
C ARG A 403 -6.91 24.77 22.14
N TYR A 404 -6.61 23.55 21.77
CA TYR A 404 -7.02 22.39 22.55
C TYR A 404 -6.43 22.41 23.98
N PHE A 405 -5.25 22.99 24.16
CA PHE A 405 -4.63 23.22 25.48
C PHE A 405 -5.02 24.58 26.14
N GLY A 406 -6.02 25.25 25.59
CA GLY A 406 -6.54 26.49 26.16
C GLY A 406 -5.78 27.76 25.81
N PHE A 407 -4.84 27.73 24.86
CA PHE A 407 -4.17 28.92 24.37
C PHE A 407 -5.09 29.78 23.50
N GLN A 408 -5.13 31.07 23.73
CA GLN A 408 -5.94 32.01 22.96
C GLN A 408 -5.06 33.14 22.43
N TRP A 409 -5.18 33.43 21.14
CA TRP A 409 -4.58 34.59 20.50
C TRP A 409 -5.39 35.83 20.82
N SER A 410 -4.72 36.98 20.97
CA SER A 410 -5.37 38.29 21.18
C SER A 410 -6.34 38.64 20.03
N ASP A 411 -6.02 38.24 18.80
CA ASP A 411 -6.92 38.31 17.65
C ASP A 411 -7.32 36.91 17.19
N ASN A 412 -8.57 36.54 17.44
CA ASN A 412 -9.11 35.24 17.03
C ASN A 412 -9.23 35.06 15.49
N THR A 413 -9.20 36.15 14.73
CA THR A 413 -9.25 36.15 13.25
C THR A 413 -7.87 36.01 12.61
N ALA A 414 -6.82 36.21 13.39
CA ALA A 414 -5.44 36.18 12.93
C ALA A 414 -5.09 34.83 12.26
N SER A 415 -4.49 34.89 11.09
CA SER A 415 -4.02 33.74 10.31
C SER A 415 -2.80 34.16 9.48
N GLY A 416 -1.99 33.22 9.03
CA GLY A 416 -0.87 33.52 8.15
C GLY A 416 -1.27 34.21 6.82
N LEU A 417 -2.55 34.18 6.43
CA LEU A 417 -3.06 34.97 5.30
C LEU A 417 -3.32 36.43 5.70
N ASN A 418 -3.82 36.63 6.89
CA ASN A 418 -4.09 37.99 7.40
C ASN A 418 -2.78 38.76 7.65
N THR A 419 -1.68 38.08 8.00
CA THR A 419 -0.37 38.73 8.14
C THR A 419 0.12 39.32 6.83
N LEU A 420 -0.16 38.68 5.67
CA LEU A 420 0.14 39.23 4.34
C LEU A 420 -0.68 40.52 4.06
N ILE A 421 -1.97 40.51 4.43
CA ILE A 421 -2.85 41.66 4.24
C ILE A 421 -2.41 42.83 5.14
N TRP A 422 -2.19 42.57 6.42
CA TRP A 422 -1.76 43.60 7.39
C TRP A 422 -0.39 44.17 7.00
N ARG A 423 0.53 43.30 6.48
CA ARG A 423 1.80 43.79 5.95
C ARG A 423 1.62 44.69 4.73
N ALA A 424 0.80 44.30 3.76
CA ALA A 424 0.50 45.13 2.59
C ALA A 424 -0.16 46.47 2.97
N LYS A 425 -1.13 46.42 3.88
CA LYS A 425 -1.77 47.64 4.40
C LYS A 425 -0.76 48.51 5.15
N TRP A 426 0.17 47.91 5.92
CA TRP A 426 1.23 48.66 6.58
C TRP A 426 2.22 49.26 5.55
N GLU A 427 2.59 48.57 4.51
CA GLU A 427 3.47 49.14 3.48
C GLU A 427 2.90 50.38 2.81
N SER A 428 1.58 50.42 2.59
CA SER A 428 0.90 51.57 1.99
C SER A 428 0.62 52.72 2.98
N SER A 429 0.27 52.40 4.24
CA SER A 429 -0.17 53.38 5.19
C SER A 429 0.88 53.78 6.24
N ARG A 430 1.87 52.96 6.47
CA ARG A 430 2.89 53.05 7.53
C ARG A 430 2.28 53.15 8.95
N ASN A 431 1.01 52.69 9.12
CA ASN A 431 0.33 52.73 10.42
C ASN A 431 1.06 51.84 11.44
N PRO A 432 1.50 52.43 12.59
CA PRO A 432 2.20 51.71 13.66
C PRO A 432 1.35 50.60 14.29
N ASP A 433 0.03 50.73 14.36
CA ASP A 433 -0.86 49.72 14.94
C ASP A 433 -0.82 48.40 14.17
N LEU A 434 -0.75 48.46 12.84
CA LEU A 434 -0.61 47.24 11.99
C LEU A 434 0.71 46.55 12.20
N LYS A 435 1.80 47.31 12.41
CA LYS A 435 3.12 46.76 12.75
C LYS A 435 3.06 46.08 14.12
N GLN A 436 2.50 46.75 15.12
CA GLN A 436 2.37 46.19 16.46
C GLN A 436 1.53 44.93 16.47
N LYS A 437 0.42 44.91 15.70
CA LYS A 437 -0.45 43.76 15.54
C LYS A 437 0.30 42.55 14.96
N LEU A 438 1.14 42.77 13.95
CA LEU A 438 1.99 41.73 13.37
C LEU A 438 3.03 41.18 14.35
N ILE A 439 3.67 42.08 15.11
CA ILE A 439 4.67 41.71 16.13
C ILE A 439 4.01 40.89 17.24
N THR A 440 2.84 41.33 17.73
CA THR A 440 2.09 40.62 18.79
C THR A 440 1.69 39.23 18.31
N TYR A 441 1.16 39.12 17.10
CA TYR A 441 0.76 37.83 16.52
C TYR A 441 1.94 36.83 16.42
N ASN A 442 3.10 37.28 15.89
CA ASN A 442 4.30 36.44 15.81
C ASN A 442 4.85 36.03 17.18
N ALA A 443 4.77 36.95 18.20
CA ALA A 443 5.16 36.61 19.56
C ALA A 443 4.24 35.57 20.19
N GLU A 444 2.93 35.67 19.95
CA GLU A 444 1.94 34.70 20.39
C GLU A 444 2.12 33.33 19.71
N ASP A 445 2.52 33.30 18.42
CA ASP A 445 2.84 32.04 17.73
C ASP A 445 4.10 31.39 18.34
N CYS A 446 5.12 32.14 18.72
CA CYS A 446 6.26 31.63 19.49
C CYS A 446 5.85 31.07 20.86
N GLU A 447 4.93 31.72 21.57
CA GLU A 447 4.41 31.27 22.87
C GLU A 447 3.56 29.98 22.70
N ALA A 448 2.69 29.95 21.72
CA ALA A 448 1.90 28.77 21.39
C ALA A 448 2.78 27.55 21.04
N LEU A 449 3.89 27.81 20.35
CA LEU A 449 4.90 26.81 20.04
C LEU A 449 5.59 26.29 21.30
N GLU A 450 6.01 27.17 22.20
CA GLU A 450 6.60 26.80 23.50
C GLU A 450 5.66 25.91 24.31
N ARG A 451 4.41 26.35 24.50
CA ARG A 451 3.40 25.59 25.27
C ARG A 451 3.15 24.22 24.63
N THR A 452 3.04 24.17 23.31
CA THR A 452 2.86 22.91 22.58
C THR A 452 4.06 21.97 22.73
N ALA A 453 5.29 22.53 22.67
CA ALA A 453 6.52 21.74 22.85
C ALA A 453 6.62 21.15 24.25
N ASN A 454 6.26 21.93 25.30
CA ASN A 454 6.25 21.47 26.69
C ASN A 454 5.26 20.31 26.88
N VAL A 455 4.05 20.39 26.32
CA VAL A 455 3.08 19.28 26.35
C VAL A 455 3.60 18.06 25.61
N VAL A 456 4.18 18.23 24.43
CA VAL A 456 4.76 17.11 23.66
C VAL A 456 5.92 16.48 24.41
N ALA A 457 6.74 17.27 25.12
CA ALA A 457 7.82 16.75 25.97
C ALA A 457 7.27 15.89 27.11
N GLN A 458 6.22 16.35 27.81
CA GLN A 458 5.53 15.56 28.84
C GLN A 458 4.98 14.26 28.30
N LEU A 459 4.26 14.28 27.16
CA LEU A 459 3.73 13.08 26.50
C LEU A 459 4.84 12.08 26.08
N CYS A 460 6.04 12.57 25.79
CA CYS A 460 7.20 11.72 25.51
C CYS A 460 7.83 11.11 26.77
N GLN A 461 7.70 11.75 27.95
CA GLN A 461 8.25 11.30 29.24
C GLN A 461 7.32 10.31 29.95
N GLU A 462 6.02 10.53 29.94
CA GLU A 462 4.99 9.67 30.56
C GLU A 462 4.97 8.23 29.99
N GLN A 463 5.66 7.97 28.90
CA GLN A 463 5.83 6.61 28.37
C GLN A 463 6.58 5.66 29.33
N LYS A 464 7.24 6.16 30.36
CA LYS A 464 8.00 5.34 31.32
C LYS A 464 7.14 4.81 32.48
N GLU A 465 5.95 5.39 32.72
CA GLU A 465 5.11 5.13 33.91
C GLU A 465 3.67 4.68 33.54
N ALA A 466 3.51 3.78 32.63
CA ALA A 466 2.22 3.36 32.04
C ALA A 466 1.30 2.55 32.98
N ASN A 467 0.94 3.04 34.16
CA ASN A 467 -0.01 2.37 35.06
C ASN A 467 -1.02 3.30 35.75
N SER A 468 -1.22 4.55 35.31
CA SER A 468 -2.25 5.41 35.86
C SER A 468 -3.54 5.38 34.99
N THR A 469 -4.65 5.02 35.63
CA THR A 469 -5.97 4.82 35.03
C THR A 469 -6.72 6.11 34.69
N ASP A 470 -6.14 7.26 34.90
CA ASP A 470 -6.82 8.59 34.77
C ASP A 470 -6.22 9.52 33.73
N SER A 471 -5.34 9.07 32.85
CA SER A 471 -4.73 9.96 31.86
C SER A 471 -5.62 10.14 30.61
N ASN A 472 -5.81 11.42 30.20
CA ASN A 472 -6.40 11.78 28.91
C ASN A 472 -5.56 11.27 27.71
N MET A 473 -4.54 10.46 27.96
CA MET A 473 -3.63 9.89 26.98
C MET A 473 -3.74 8.35 26.90
N ILE A 474 -3.83 7.83 25.70
CA ILE A 474 -3.90 6.38 25.45
C ILE A 474 -2.82 5.96 24.44
N HIS A 475 -2.00 5.00 24.83
CA HIS A 475 -1.10 4.33 23.87
C HIS A 475 -1.86 3.34 23.00
N THR A 476 -1.64 3.40 21.68
CA THR A 476 -2.29 2.45 20.74
C THR A 476 -1.96 1.00 21.03
N ASP A 477 -0.83 0.73 21.67
CA ASP A 477 -0.41 -0.64 22.04
C ASP A 477 -1.20 -1.19 23.24
N SER A 478 -1.80 -0.34 24.09
CA SER A 478 -2.63 -0.72 25.25
C SER A 478 -4.08 -1.00 24.86
N ILE A 479 -4.52 -0.60 23.68
CA ILE A 479 -5.88 -0.86 23.20
C ILE A 479 -6.10 -2.37 23.10
N LYS A 480 -7.01 -2.91 23.93
CA LYS A 480 -7.41 -4.32 23.87
C LYS A 480 -7.86 -4.65 22.45
N ARG A 481 -7.21 -5.62 21.86
CA ARG A 481 -7.60 -6.13 20.56
C ARG A 481 -8.76 -7.08 20.76
N GLU A 482 -9.91 -6.69 20.33
CA GLU A 482 -10.94 -7.68 20.06
C GLU A 482 -10.38 -8.62 18.98
N SER A 483 -10.34 -9.90 19.30
CA SER A 483 -9.89 -10.93 18.37
C SER A 483 -10.88 -10.97 17.21
N PRO A 484 -10.50 -10.55 15.99
CA PRO A 484 -11.49 -10.26 14.98
C PRO A 484 -12.07 -11.50 14.32
N HIS A 485 -11.79 -12.68 14.65
CA HIS A 485 -12.46 -13.85 14.06
C HIS A 485 -12.19 -15.11 14.88
N HIS A 486 -13.21 -15.64 15.51
CA HIS A 486 -13.38 -17.07 15.58
C HIS A 486 -13.66 -17.57 14.16
N LEU A 487 -12.79 -18.37 13.59
CA LEU A 487 -12.98 -19.04 12.31
C LEU A 487 -14.38 -19.71 12.28
N GLY A 488 -15.26 -19.24 11.41
CA GLY A 488 -16.57 -19.81 11.16
C GLY A 488 -17.78 -19.13 11.80
N ARG A 489 -17.61 -18.02 12.53
CA ARG A 489 -18.74 -17.21 12.99
C ARG A 489 -18.63 -15.81 12.41
N ASN A 490 -19.51 -15.49 11.48
CA ASN A 490 -19.82 -14.11 11.14
C ASN A 490 -20.67 -13.57 12.31
N GLU A 491 -20.03 -12.95 13.29
CA GLU A 491 -20.75 -12.20 14.31
C GLU A 491 -21.25 -10.91 13.67
N PHE A 492 -22.56 -10.76 13.64
CA PHE A 492 -23.19 -9.53 13.21
C PHE A 492 -23.09 -8.50 14.33
N ALA A 493 -22.90 -7.22 13.96
CA ALA A 493 -22.83 -6.12 14.91
C ALA A 493 -24.13 -5.97 15.74
N LEU A 494 -25.26 -6.38 15.15
CA LEU A 494 -26.57 -6.45 15.80
C LEU A 494 -26.99 -7.91 15.89
N PRO A 495 -27.33 -8.45 17.09
CA PRO A 495 -27.77 -9.84 17.25
C PRO A 495 -29.00 -10.20 16.40
N GLU A 496 -29.88 -9.23 16.18
CA GLU A 496 -31.08 -9.36 15.35
C GLU A 496 -30.71 -9.68 13.89
N LEU A 497 -29.67 -9.06 13.36
CA LEU A 497 -29.18 -9.34 12.00
C LEU A 497 -28.60 -10.76 11.91
N GLY A 498 -27.97 -11.24 12.98
CA GLY A 498 -27.51 -12.63 13.08
C GLY A 498 -28.67 -13.63 12.99
N TYR A 499 -29.74 -13.38 13.73
CA TYR A 499 -30.96 -14.19 13.69
C TYR A 499 -31.63 -14.17 12.29
N ILE A 500 -31.78 -12.98 11.70
CA ILE A 500 -32.33 -12.82 10.34
C ILE A 500 -31.47 -13.55 9.30
N ASN A 501 -30.14 -13.45 9.41
CA ASN A 501 -29.22 -14.15 8.49
C ASN A 501 -29.36 -15.68 8.59
N GLN A 502 -29.54 -16.24 9.80
CA GLN A 502 -29.75 -17.67 9.96
C GLN A 502 -31.07 -18.13 9.29
N SER A 503 -32.07 -17.25 9.27
CA SER A 503 -33.35 -17.51 8.59
C SER A 503 -33.24 -17.51 7.06
N ALA A 504 -32.14 -16.99 6.50
CA ALA A 504 -31.87 -17.04 5.07
C ALA A 504 -31.16 -18.34 4.61
N TYR A 505 -30.69 -19.18 5.52
CA TYR A 505 -30.06 -20.45 5.15
C TYR A 505 -31.05 -21.41 4.49
N TRP A 506 -30.56 -22.11 3.48
CA TRP A 506 -31.36 -23.04 2.68
C TRP A 506 -32.13 -24.06 3.53
N ASP A 507 -31.50 -24.63 4.54
CA ASP A 507 -32.11 -25.63 5.39
C ASP A 507 -33.28 -25.03 6.20
N TYR A 508 -33.13 -23.83 6.75
CA TYR A 508 -34.20 -23.11 7.43
C TYR A 508 -35.37 -22.81 6.49
N GLN A 509 -35.06 -22.25 5.30
CA GLN A 509 -36.09 -21.92 4.31
C GLN A 509 -36.84 -23.17 3.84
N ARG A 510 -36.10 -24.23 3.52
CA ARG A 510 -36.67 -25.51 3.14
C ARG A 510 -37.62 -26.06 4.21
N ASP A 511 -37.21 -26.03 5.47
CA ASP A 511 -38.02 -26.50 6.59
C ASP A 511 -39.30 -25.67 6.77
N LYS A 512 -39.24 -24.36 6.52
CA LYS A 512 -40.41 -23.48 6.66
C LYS A 512 -41.34 -23.48 5.46
N ILE A 513 -40.80 -23.61 4.24
CA ILE A 513 -41.57 -23.51 3.00
C ILE A 513 -42.11 -24.89 2.59
N TYR A 514 -41.23 -25.91 2.55
CA TYR A 514 -41.60 -27.21 1.96
C TYR A 514 -42.17 -28.23 2.94
N ILE A 515 -41.76 -28.18 4.21
CA ILE A 515 -42.23 -29.20 5.19
C ILE A 515 -43.70 -29.03 5.56
N ARG A 516 -44.24 -27.82 5.51
CA ARG A 516 -45.67 -27.61 5.79
C ARG A 516 -46.59 -28.23 4.74
N SER A 517 -46.15 -28.30 3.47
CA SER A 517 -46.96 -28.74 2.34
C SER A 517 -46.71 -30.20 1.92
N SER A 518 -45.55 -30.79 2.22
CA SER A 518 -45.16 -32.12 1.77
C SER A 518 -44.93 -33.09 2.93
N ARG A 519 -45.76 -34.18 2.95
CA ARG A 519 -45.62 -35.28 3.93
C ARG A 519 -44.27 -36.02 3.78
N GLN A 520 -43.77 -36.17 2.55
CA GLN A 520 -42.48 -36.85 2.28
C GLN A 520 -41.30 -36.01 2.81
N LEU A 521 -41.32 -34.70 2.61
CA LEU A 521 -40.29 -33.79 3.12
C LEU A 521 -40.33 -33.69 4.64
N LYS A 522 -41.51 -33.77 5.27
CA LYS A 522 -41.65 -33.88 6.73
C LYS A 522 -40.99 -35.14 7.28
N LEU A 523 -41.06 -36.25 6.54
CA LEU A 523 -40.44 -37.51 6.96
C LEU A 523 -38.93 -37.48 6.81
N THR A 524 -38.40 -36.81 5.75
CA THR A 524 -36.95 -36.66 5.51
C THR A 524 -36.29 -35.62 6.42
N SER A 525 -37.03 -34.61 6.88
CA SER A 525 -36.52 -33.55 7.79
C SER A 525 -36.53 -33.96 9.27
N ARG A 526 -37.26 -35.00 9.63
CA ARG A 526 -37.09 -35.58 10.97
C ARG A 526 -35.62 -35.96 11.09
N LYS A 527 -34.88 -35.28 11.99
CA LYS A 527 -33.53 -35.68 12.38
C LYS A 527 -33.57 -37.17 12.55
N VAL A 528 -32.87 -37.89 11.64
CA VAL A 528 -32.71 -39.33 11.77
C VAL A 528 -32.19 -39.55 13.18
N SER A 529 -33.02 -40.03 14.07
CA SER A 529 -32.60 -40.42 15.41
C SER A 529 -31.37 -41.27 15.18
N ARG A 530 -30.30 -40.99 15.92
CA ARG A 530 -29.02 -41.73 15.77
C ARG A 530 -29.39 -43.23 15.79
N SER A 531 -29.53 -43.79 14.58
CA SER A 531 -29.85 -45.20 14.40
C SER A 531 -28.84 -45.97 15.23
N ARG A 532 -29.35 -46.81 16.15
CA ARG A 532 -28.56 -47.74 16.95
C ARG A 532 -27.47 -48.30 16.05
N ASN A 533 -26.22 -48.19 16.48
CA ASN A 533 -25.03 -48.55 15.76
C ASN A 533 -25.14 -49.95 15.14
N LYS A 534 -25.64 -50.08 13.92
CA LYS A 534 -25.50 -51.34 13.17
C LYS A 534 -23.99 -51.49 12.93
N THR A 535 -23.41 -52.44 13.65
CA THR A 535 -22.01 -52.83 13.44
C THR A 535 -21.84 -53.25 11.99
N LEU A 536 -20.88 -52.63 11.29
CA LEU A 536 -20.58 -53.07 9.90
C LEU A 536 -20.13 -54.51 9.90
N PRO A 537 -20.51 -55.32 8.90
CA PRO A 537 -20.15 -56.73 8.83
C PRO A 537 -18.62 -56.87 8.77
N VAL A 538 -18.11 -57.81 9.57
CA VAL A 538 -16.70 -58.14 9.69
C VAL A 538 -16.31 -59.12 8.59
N ASN A 539 -15.28 -58.75 7.78
CA ASN A 539 -14.79 -59.59 6.70
C ASN A 539 -13.80 -60.68 7.15
N LYS A 540 -12.98 -60.36 8.20
CA LYS A 540 -11.99 -61.30 8.74
C LYS A 540 -11.92 -61.20 10.24
N LYS A 541 -11.92 -62.35 10.94
CA LYS A 541 -11.66 -62.45 12.38
C LYS A 541 -10.25 -63.03 12.51
N VAL A 542 -9.43 -62.44 13.38
CA VAL A 542 -8.05 -62.85 13.64
C VAL A 542 -7.87 -62.97 15.14
N GLU A 543 -7.49 -64.14 15.61
CA GLU A 543 -7.03 -64.35 16.97
C GLU A 543 -5.52 -64.08 17.05
N CYS A 544 -5.13 -63.23 18.00
CA CYS A 544 -3.68 -62.91 18.16
C CYS A 544 -3.00 -64.00 18.99
N GLU A 545 -1.83 -64.39 18.52
CA GLU A 545 -1.01 -65.38 19.22
C GLU A 545 -0.66 -64.89 20.64
N PRO A 546 -0.62 -65.82 21.62
CA PRO A 546 -0.21 -65.48 22.97
C PRO A 546 1.25 -65.08 23.00
N PRO A 547 1.65 -64.15 23.85
CA PRO A 547 3.08 -63.84 24.07
C PRO A 547 3.76 -65.00 24.74
N THR A 548 5.04 -65.21 24.45
CA THR A 548 5.88 -66.31 25.02
C THR A 548 6.36 -65.93 26.41
N CYS A 549 6.60 -64.65 26.70
CA CYS A 549 7.09 -64.18 27.98
C CYS A 549 6.64 -62.75 28.33
N CYS A 550 6.80 -62.35 29.55
CA CYS A 550 6.53 -61.00 30.02
C CYS A 550 7.55 -60.00 29.44
N PRO A 551 7.11 -58.90 28.84
CA PRO A 551 8.04 -57.90 28.24
C PRO A 551 8.92 -57.20 29.30
N LYS A 552 8.45 -57.14 30.60
CA LYS A 552 9.15 -56.41 31.65
C LYS A 552 10.18 -57.26 32.37
N CYS A 553 9.84 -58.50 32.75
CA CYS A 553 10.70 -59.38 33.56
C CYS A 553 11.08 -60.68 32.87
N LYS A 554 10.75 -60.85 31.57
CA LYS A 554 11.07 -62.01 30.74
C LYS A 554 10.54 -63.37 31.30
N SER A 555 9.73 -63.39 32.35
CA SER A 555 9.16 -64.60 32.92
C SER A 555 8.16 -65.26 31.96
N THR A 556 8.17 -66.57 31.84
CA THR A 556 7.20 -67.33 31.07
C THR A 556 5.90 -67.64 31.85
N LYS A 557 5.89 -67.41 33.19
CA LYS A 557 4.69 -67.54 34.02
C LYS A 557 3.72 -66.37 33.80
N ILE A 558 2.90 -66.49 32.77
CA ILE A 558 1.89 -65.50 32.35
C ILE A 558 0.50 -66.12 32.34
N GLN A 559 -0.50 -65.35 32.77
CA GLN A 559 -1.90 -65.82 32.81
C GLN A 559 -2.76 -64.92 31.92
N LYS A 560 -3.73 -65.51 31.21
CA LYS A 560 -4.74 -64.76 30.49
C LYS A 560 -5.65 -64.03 31.52
N HIS A 561 -5.87 -62.69 31.31
CA HIS A 561 -6.65 -61.89 32.20
C HIS A 561 -8.06 -61.70 31.59
N ASP A 562 -8.21 -60.77 30.67
CA ASP A 562 -9.50 -60.45 30.02
C ASP A 562 -9.39 -60.49 28.51
N ARG A 563 -10.46 -60.97 27.85
CA ARG A 563 -10.56 -61.02 26.38
C ARG A 563 -11.01 -59.67 25.87
N GLN A 564 -10.21 -59.08 24.95
CA GLN A 564 -10.52 -57.82 24.27
C GLN A 564 -10.64 -58.03 22.78
N ASN A 565 -11.22 -57.06 22.11
CA ASN A 565 -11.25 -57.05 20.67
C ASN A 565 -11.05 -55.63 20.12
N LYS A 566 -10.49 -55.54 18.91
CA LYS A 566 -10.37 -54.28 18.19
C LYS A 566 -10.74 -54.47 16.73
N THR A 567 -11.59 -53.59 16.24
CA THR A 567 -12.01 -53.61 14.86
C THR A 567 -11.22 -52.54 14.07
N ILE A 568 -10.63 -52.97 12.99
CA ILE A 568 -9.85 -52.12 12.04
C ILE A 568 -10.64 -52.03 10.74
N TYR A 569 -10.87 -50.80 10.34
CA TYR A 569 -11.52 -50.42 9.09
C TYR A 569 -10.42 -50.23 8.01
N ASN A 570 -10.50 -50.95 6.93
CA ASN A 570 -9.54 -50.86 5.83
C ASN A 570 -10.22 -51.00 4.47
N LEU A 571 -9.47 -50.81 3.41
CA LEU A 571 -9.79 -51.17 2.03
C LEU A 571 -8.92 -52.37 1.59
N LYS A 572 -9.46 -53.19 0.71
CA LYS A 572 -8.71 -54.21 0.01
C LYS A 572 -8.75 -53.94 -1.50
N PHE A 573 -7.60 -53.70 -2.06
CA PHE A 573 -7.41 -53.48 -3.49
C PHE A 573 -7.23 -54.84 -4.18
N GLY A 574 -8.07 -55.12 -5.14
CA GLY A 574 -7.94 -56.19 -6.11
C GLY A 574 -7.46 -55.64 -7.46
N LEU A 575 -7.34 -56.50 -8.48
CA LEU A 575 -6.91 -56.11 -9.85
C LEU A 575 -7.88 -55.09 -10.47
N THR A 576 -9.18 -55.29 -10.31
CA THR A 576 -10.25 -54.49 -10.96
C THR A 576 -11.23 -53.87 -9.94
N SER A 577 -10.98 -54.00 -8.67
CA SER A 577 -11.95 -53.52 -7.65
C SER A 577 -11.31 -53.12 -6.36
N ILE A 578 -11.95 -52.15 -5.69
CA ILE A 578 -11.61 -51.73 -4.34
C ILE A 578 -12.79 -52.09 -3.44
N LYS A 579 -12.56 -52.89 -2.39
CA LYS A 579 -13.62 -53.34 -1.48
C LYS A 579 -13.37 -52.85 -0.05
N ARG A 580 -14.43 -52.57 0.68
CA ARG A 580 -14.36 -52.37 2.11
C ARG A 580 -13.86 -53.64 2.77
N TRP A 581 -12.91 -53.55 3.69
CA TRP A 581 -12.32 -54.66 4.40
C TRP A 581 -12.22 -54.38 5.89
N ILE A 582 -13.06 -55.07 6.67
CA ILE A 582 -13.12 -54.89 8.14
C ILE A 582 -12.53 -56.15 8.78
N VAL A 583 -11.50 -55.93 9.58
CA VAL A 583 -10.82 -56.98 10.32
C VAL A 583 -11.05 -56.78 11.79
N LYS A 584 -11.52 -57.81 12.49
CA LYS A 584 -11.69 -57.82 13.92
C LYS A 584 -10.65 -58.72 14.58
N PHE A 585 -9.78 -58.12 15.34
CA PHE A 585 -8.76 -58.79 16.13
C PHE A 585 -9.33 -59.11 17.51
N TYR A 586 -9.07 -60.35 17.97
CA TYR A 586 -9.32 -60.82 19.31
C TYR A 586 -8.01 -61.09 19.99
N PHE A 587 -7.83 -60.61 21.19
CA PHE A 587 -6.59 -60.77 21.98
C PHE A 587 -6.94 -60.74 23.47
N TYR A 588 -6.05 -61.29 24.28
CA TYR A 588 -6.12 -61.22 25.73
C TYR A 588 -5.16 -60.18 26.28
N ARG A 589 -5.57 -59.48 27.34
CA ARG A 589 -4.63 -58.84 28.23
C ARG A 589 -4.04 -59.93 29.11
N TYR A 590 -2.74 -59.95 29.30
CA TYR A 590 -2.02 -60.93 30.08
C TYR A 590 -1.52 -60.31 31.39
N LYS A 591 -1.47 -61.10 32.50
CA LYS A 591 -0.87 -60.74 33.78
C LYS A 591 0.32 -61.60 34.02
N CYS A 592 1.46 -61.00 34.36
CA CYS A 592 2.65 -61.73 34.76
C CYS A 592 2.53 -62.13 36.23
N LEU A 593 2.67 -63.44 36.51
CA LEU A 593 2.58 -63.92 37.87
C LEU A 593 3.84 -63.63 38.72
N LYS A 594 4.98 -63.26 38.06
CA LYS A 594 6.21 -62.91 38.75
C LYS A 594 6.28 -61.44 39.16
N CYS A 595 5.94 -60.51 38.27
CA CYS A 595 6.09 -59.07 38.51
C CYS A 595 4.73 -58.37 38.67
N GLY A 596 3.62 -59.07 38.56
CA GLY A 596 2.26 -58.50 38.70
C GLY A 596 1.80 -57.62 37.55
N GLY A 597 2.70 -57.26 36.64
CA GLY A 597 2.44 -56.34 35.55
C GLY A 597 1.45 -56.90 34.51
N THR A 598 0.58 -56.07 33.98
CA THR A 598 -0.33 -56.44 32.89
C THR A 598 0.18 -55.91 31.58
N PHE A 599 0.02 -56.66 30.47
CA PHE A 599 0.50 -56.29 29.13
C PHE A 599 -0.34 -56.98 28.04
N PHE A 600 -0.18 -56.47 26.83
CA PHE A 600 -0.76 -57.04 25.61
C PHE A 600 0.27 -57.79 24.78
N PRO A 601 -0.12 -58.65 23.85
CA PRO A 601 0.78 -59.34 22.94
C PRO A 601 1.73 -58.37 22.25
N GLN A 602 3.03 -58.70 22.14
CA GLN A 602 4.01 -57.89 21.42
C GLN A 602 3.75 -57.95 19.88
N ASN A 603 4.15 -56.93 19.13
CA ASN A 603 3.95 -56.76 17.70
C ASN A 603 2.60 -56.22 17.21
N ASN A 604 1.92 -55.42 17.99
CA ASN A 604 0.59 -54.96 17.67
C ASN A 604 0.61 -53.56 17.01
N LYS A 605 1.29 -53.40 15.83
CA LYS A 605 1.21 -52.14 15.03
C LYS A 605 -0.22 -51.67 14.76
N TRP A 606 -1.19 -52.63 14.64
CA TRP A 606 -2.61 -52.36 14.45
C TRP A 606 -3.31 -51.80 15.70
N MET A 607 -2.76 -51.94 16.88
CA MET A 607 -3.38 -51.43 18.12
C MET A 607 -3.41 -49.89 18.15
N LYS A 608 -2.48 -49.25 17.49
CA LYS A 608 -2.34 -47.78 17.52
C LYS A 608 -3.38 -47.01 16.66
N SER A 609 -4.11 -47.68 15.77
CA SER A 609 -5.07 -46.99 14.87
C SER A 609 -6.34 -47.82 14.67
N LYS A 610 -7.44 -47.14 14.43
CA LYS A 610 -8.74 -47.73 14.02
C LYS A 610 -8.80 -47.97 12.51
N PHE A 611 -7.91 -47.33 11.73
CA PHE A 611 -7.87 -47.38 10.29
C PHE A 611 -6.62 -48.04 9.79
N GLY A 612 -6.76 -48.91 8.77
CA GLY A 612 -5.65 -49.62 8.13
C GLY A 612 -4.88 -48.75 7.14
N SER A 613 -3.72 -49.27 6.70
CA SER A 613 -2.78 -48.58 5.81
C SER A 613 -3.37 -48.26 4.44
N ASP A 614 -4.11 -49.21 3.82
CA ASP A 614 -4.70 -49.01 2.48
C ASP A 614 -5.78 -47.94 2.49
N LEU A 615 -6.58 -47.88 3.56
CA LEU A 615 -7.58 -46.84 3.72
C LEU A 615 -6.91 -45.46 3.93
N LEU A 616 -5.85 -45.42 4.73
CA LEU A 616 -5.06 -44.19 4.92
C LEU A 616 -4.46 -43.72 3.59
N ALA A 617 -3.83 -44.62 2.84
CA ALA A 617 -3.23 -44.33 1.53
C ALA A 617 -4.28 -43.78 0.55
N TYR A 618 -5.47 -44.37 0.53
CA TYR A 618 -6.54 -43.95 -0.34
C TYR A 618 -7.10 -42.57 0.02
N MET A 619 -7.26 -42.28 1.33
CA MET A 619 -7.69 -40.98 1.82
C MET A 619 -6.71 -39.87 1.41
N ILE A 620 -5.43 -40.10 1.62
CA ILE A 620 -4.38 -39.11 1.31
C ILE A 620 -4.25 -38.91 -0.21
N TYR A 621 -4.29 -40.00 -1.00
CA TYR A 621 -4.30 -39.98 -2.47
C TYR A 621 -5.45 -39.12 -3.01
N GLN A 622 -6.69 -39.36 -2.55
CA GLN A 622 -7.86 -38.58 -3.00
C GLN A 622 -7.72 -37.09 -2.67
N ASN A 623 -7.19 -36.78 -1.50
CA ASN A 623 -7.10 -35.39 -1.06
C ASN A 623 -5.97 -34.62 -1.78
N LEU A 624 -4.79 -35.22 -1.94
CA LEU A 624 -3.61 -34.50 -2.46
C LEU A 624 -3.45 -34.64 -3.97
N GLU A 625 -3.54 -35.84 -4.51
CA GLU A 625 -3.31 -36.08 -5.93
C GLU A 625 -4.56 -35.78 -6.75
N LEU A 626 -5.75 -36.26 -6.32
CA LEU A 626 -7.03 -35.97 -6.98
C LEU A 626 -7.63 -34.63 -6.55
N ARG A 627 -7.02 -33.97 -5.57
CA ARG A 627 -7.42 -32.62 -5.11
C ARG A 627 -8.88 -32.52 -4.64
N LEU A 628 -9.40 -33.59 -4.05
CA LEU A 628 -10.72 -33.58 -3.44
C LEU A 628 -10.68 -32.93 -2.07
N SER A 629 -11.68 -32.09 -1.76
CA SER A 629 -11.81 -31.53 -0.42
C SER A 629 -12.00 -32.65 0.62
N GLN A 630 -11.61 -32.42 1.86
CA GLN A 630 -11.78 -33.38 2.95
C GLN A 630 -13.24 -33.85 3.05
N GLN A 631 -14.19 -32.94 2.90
CA GLN A 631 -15.63 -33.24 2.89
C GLN A 631 -16.01 -34.19 1.77
N ASN A 632 -15.48 -33.98 0.56
CA ASN A 632 -15.76 -34.85 -0.56
C ASN A 632 -15.11 -36.24 -0.40
N VAL A 633 -13.91 -36.33 0.18
CA VAL A 633 -13.28 -37.60 0.51
C VAL A 633 -14.11 -38.36 1.55
N VAL A 634 -14.52 -37.70 2.62
CA VAL A 634 -15.39 -38.28 3.66
C VAL A 634 -16.73 -38.72 3.06
N LYS A 635 -17.35 -37.89 2.20
CA LYS A 635 -18.59 -38.22 1.49
C LYS A 635 -18.41 -39.44 0.59
N SER A 636 -17.33 -39.52 -0.18
CA SER A 636 -16.99 -40.67 -1.03
C SER A 636 -16.86 -41.96 -0.21
N LEU A 637 -16.10 -41.93 0.88
CA LEU A 637 -15.94 -43.10 1.75
C LEU A 637 -17.28 -43.56 2.36
N ASN A 638 -18.11 -42.65 2.78
CA ASN A 638 -19.40 -42.98 3.40
C ASN A 638 -20.43 -43.51 2.38
N GLN A 639 -20.44 -42.92 1.17
CA GLN A 639 -21.43 -43.30 0.12
C GLN A 639 -21.03 -44.58 -0.64
N LEU A 640 -19.75 -44.69 -1.06
CA LEU A 640 -19.28 -45.79 -1.89
C LEU A 640 -18.95 -47.05 -1.08
N PHE A 641 -18.37 -46.89 0.12
CA PHE A 641 -17.92 -48.03 0.93
C PHE A 641 -18.76 -48.20 2.21
N ASN A 642 -19.77 -47.35 2.42
CA ASN A 642 -20.62 -47.36 3.61
C ASN A 642 -19.79 -47.29 4.95
N PHE A 643 -18.71 -46.50 4.93
CA PHE A 643 -18.00 -46.18 6.17
C PHE A 643 -18.78 -45.10 6.96
N ARG A 644 -18.43 -44.92 8.23
CA ARG A 644 -18.93 -43.84 9.08
C ARG A 644 -17.73 -42.99 9.52
N VAL A 645 -17.20 -42.25 8.59
CA VAL A 645 -16.04 -41.34 8.78
C VAL A 645 -16.56 -39.91 8.81
N ASP A 646 -15.98 -39.07 9.66
CA ASP A 646 -16.21 -37.62 9.71
C ASP A 646 -14.90 -36.87 9.40
N GLU A 647 -14.99 -35.54 9.29
CA GLU A 647 -13.85 -34.69 8.98
C GLU A 647 -12.78 -34.70 10.09
N SER A 648 -13.17 -34.84 11.34
CA SER A 648 -12.25 -34.94 12.48
C SER A 648 -11.40 -36.22 12.38
N MET A 649 -12.03 -37.33 12.02
CA MET A 649 -11.34 -38.61 11.79
C MET A 649 -10.39 -38.50 10.59
N PHE A 650 -10.79 -37.79 9.52
CA PHE A 650 -9.92 -37.53 8.37
C PHE A 650 -8.67 -36.73 8.81
N ASN A 651 -8.83 -35.65 9.55
CA ASN A 651 -7.74 -34.82 10.05
C ASN A 651 -6.75 -35.63 10.90
N GLY A 652 -7.25 -36.46 11.79
CA GLY A 652 -6.40 -37.38 12.58
C GLY A 652 -5.61 -38.38 11.71
N GLN A 653 -6.17 -38.86 10.60
CA GLN A 653 -5.46 -39.72 9.67
C GLN A 653 -4.42 -38.96 8.83
N LYS A 654 -4.72 -37.73 8.41
CA LYS A 654 -3.77 -36.85 7.71
C LYS A 654 -2.56 -36.53 8.61
N GLU A 655 -2.79 -36.15 9.86
CA GLU A 655 -1.73 -35.95 10.85
C GLU A 655 -0.85 -37.19 11.01
N ARG A 656 -1.48 -38.34 11.17
CA ARG A 656 -0.75 -39.62 11.26
C ARG A 656 0.10 -39.90 10.03
N ALA A 657 -0.43 -39.67 8.82
CA ALA A 657 0.33 -39.84 7.59
C ALA A 657 1.53 -38.87 7.54
N ALA A 658 1.33 -37.59 7.87
CA ALA A 658 2.38 -36.60 7.91
C ALA A 658 3.50 -37.01 8.92
N GLN A 659 3.14 -37.57 10.08
CA GLN A 659 4.13 -38.11 11.03
C GLN A 659 4.89 -39.31 10.49
N ILE A 660 4.20 -40.27 9.81
CA ILE A 660 4.84 -41.46 9.21
C ILE A 660 5.85 -41.03 8.14
N TYR A 661 5.53 -40.06 7.32
CA TYR A 661 6.32 -39.65 6.16
C TYR A 661 7.21 -38.42 6.41
N LYS A 662 7.31 -37.94 7.66
CA LYS A 662 8.19 -36.82 8.00
C LYS A 662 9.67 -37.07 7.68
N GLU A 663 10.14 -38.29 7.93
CA GLU A 663 11.53 -38.70 7.61
C GLU A 663 11.76 -38.73 6.10
N THR A 664 10.75 -39.21 5.31
CA THR A 664 10.77 -39.16 3.85
C THR A 664 10.90 -37.74 3.33
N TYR A 665 10.10 -36.83 3.89
CA TYR A 665 10.16 -35.40 3.57
C TYR A 665 11.54 -34.81 3.88
N ASN A 666 12.10 -35.07 5.06
CA ASN A 666 13.43 -34.62 5.41
C ASN A 666 14.51 -35.21 4.50
N GLY A 667 14.36 -36.48 4.12
CA GLY A 667 15.25 -37.14 3.18
C GLY A 667 15.24 -36.47 1.80
N ILE A 668 14.06 -36.09 1.30
CA ILE A 668 13.92 -35.35 0.03
C ILE A 668 14.59 -33.97 0.15
N LEU A 669 14.35 -33.25 1.25
CA LEU A 669 14.99 -31.96 1.49
C LEU A 669 16.51 -32.07 1.50
N ASN A 670 17.05 -33.05 2.21
CA ASN A 670 18.49 -33.28 2.26
C ASN A 670 19.10 -33.64 0.90
N LYS A 671 18.36 -34.35 0.05
CA LYS A 671 18.80 -34.66 -1.34
C LYS A 671 18.87 -33.38 -2.17
N ILE A 672 17.88 -32.53 -2.10
CA ILE A 672 17.87 -31.23 -2.77
C ILE A 672 19.04 -30.36 -2.30
N LEU A 673 19.29 -30.29 -1.00
CA LEU A 673 20.37 -29.48 -0.41
C LEU A 673 21.78 -30.00 -0.77
N ARG A 674 21.94 -31.28 -1.05
CA ARG A 674 23.21 -31.91 -1.50
C ARG A 674 23.34 -31.97 -3.02
N GLY A 675 22.34 -31.58 -3.74
CA GLY A 675 22.30 -31.55 -5.21
C GLY A 675 23.13 -30.43 -5.82
N ASN A 676 23.19 -30.41 -7.16
CA ASN A 676 23.91 -29.35 -7.91
C ASN A 676 23.02 -28.21 -8.35
N LEU A 677 21.70 -28.34 -8.17
CA LEU A 677 20.71 -27.39 -8.66
C LEU A 677 19.54 -27.26 -7.70
N ILE A 678 19.21 -26.03 -7.33
CA ILE A 678 17.97 -25.71 -6.63
C ILE A 678 17.25 -24.61 -7.40
N HIS A 679 16.01 -24.86 -7.77
CA HIS A 679 15.08 -23.82 -8.13
C HIS A 679 14.29 -23.37 -6.89
N ILE A 680 14.15 -22.08 -6.67
CA ILE A 680 13.43 -21.53 -5.53
C ILE A 680 12.42 -20.48 -5.95
N ASP A 681 11.27 -20.49 -5.31
CA ASP A 681 10.23 -19.48 -5.50
C ASP A 681 9.31 -19.45 -4.26
N GLU A 682 8.50 -18.42 -4.08
CA GLU A 682 7.57 -18.34 -2.96
C GLU A 682 6.20 -17.83 -3.39
N THR A 683 5.17 -18.26 -2.67
CA THR A 683 3.80 -17.78 -2.87
C THR A 683 3.12 -17.43 -1.56
N ARG A 684 2.33 -16.38 -1.61
CA ARG A 684 1.51 -15.96 -0.47
C ARG A 684 0.33 -16.90 -0.27
N VAL A 685 0.08 -17.27 1.00
CA VAL A 685 -1.09 -18.05 1.41
C VAL A 685 -1.81 -17.35 2.56
N SER A 686 -3.13 -17.50 2.61
CA SER A 686 -3.93 -17.05 3.76
C SER A 686 -4.29 -18.25 4.62
N ILE A 687 -3.84 -18.24 5.88
CA ILE A 687 -4.09 -19.30 6.86
C ILE A 687 -4.80 -18.67 8.05
N GLY A 688 -6.04 -19.09 8.32
CA GLY A 688 -6.82 -18.55 9.43
C GLY A 688 -6.98 -17.02 9.39
N GLY A 689 -7.10 -16.43 8.19
CA GLY A 689 -7.19 -14.97 8.00
C GLY A 689 -5.84 -14.23 8.04
N LYS A 690 -4.75 -14.90 8.42
CA LYS A 690 -3.39 -14.33 8.42
C LYS A 690 -2.69 -14.56 7.09
N SER A 691 -1.80 -13.65 6.72
CA SER A 691 -0.92 -13.80 5.56
C SER A 691 0.32 -14.57 5.96
N ALA A 692 0.62 -15.64 5.26
CA ALA A 692 1.83 -16.44 5.40
C ALA A 692 2.40 -16.79 4.01
N TYR A 693 3.50 -17.49 3.95
CA TYR A 693 4.20 -17.82 2.71
C TYR A 693 4.56 -19.29 2.66
N ILE A 694 4.41 -19.85 1.47
CA ILE A 694 4.93 -21.16 1.12
C ILE A 694 6.09 -20.96 0.16
N TRP A 695 7.23 -21.44 0.56
CA TRP A 695 8.44 -21.48 -0.24
C TRP A 695 8.55 -22.85 -0.89
N VAL A 696 9.01 -22.89 -2.12
CA VAL A 696 9.28 -24.13 -2.83
C VAL A 696 10.76 -24.22 -3.12
N LEU A 697 11.35 -25.39 -2.82
CA LEU A 697 12.67 -25.77 -3.29
C LEU A 697 12.48 -27.01 -4.16
N THR A 698 13.01 -26.96 -5.37
CA THR A 698 12.89 -28.10 -6.29
C THR A 698 14.17 -28.30 -7.11
N SER A 699 14.53 -29.55 -7.28
CA SER A 699 15.49 -29.99 -8.30
C SER A 699 14.73 -30.39 -9.57
N LEU A 700 15.35 -31.14 -10.46
CA LEU A 700 14.65 -31.73 -11.61
C LEU A 700 13.88 -33.02 -11.25
N GLU A 701 14.10 -33.56 -10.05
CA GLU A 701 13.54 -34.85 -9.60
C GLU A 701 12.79 -34.76 -8.27
N GLU A 702 13.10 -33.79 -7.42
CA GLU A 702 12.53 -33.63 -6.08
C GLU A 702 11.87 -32.28 -5.90
N VAL A 703 10.83 -32.26 -5.04
CA VAL A 703 10.07 -31.06 -4.69
C VAL A 703 9.84 -31.02 -3.19
N VAL A 704 10.15 -29.89 -2.54
CA VAL A 704 9.85 -29.63 -1.15
C VAL A 704 9.18 -28.28 -0.98
N TYR A 705 8.09 -28.24 -0.23
CA TYR A 705 7.43 -27.03 0.22
C TYR A 705 7.75 -26.73 1.68
N LEU A 706 8.01 -25.46 1.98
CA LEU A 706 8.31 -24.96 3.33
C LEU A 706 7.31 -23.87 3.72
N TYR A 707 6.77 -23.97 4.92
CA TYR A 707 5.87 -22.96 5.47
C TYR A 707 6.64 -21.92 6.30
N LYS A 708 6.37 -20.64 6.06
CA LYS A 708 6.90 -19.52 6.85
C LYS A 708 5.83 -18.46 7.08
N GLU A 709 5.82 -17.86 8.26
CA GLU A 709 4.86 -16.80 8.62
C GLU A 709 5.17 -15.47 7.92
N THR A 710 6.44 -15.23 7.56
CA THR A 710 6.90 -14.00 6.89
C THR A 710 7.54 -14.32 5.54
N ARG A 711 7.68 -13.29 4.69
CA ARG A 711 8.42 -13.38 3.42
C ARG A 711 9.94 -13.18 3.61
N GLU A 712 10.40 -12.94 4.83
CA GLU A 712 11.82 -12.71 5.11
C GLU A 712 12.64 -13.95 4.79
N GLY A 713 13.70 -13.76 4.03
CA GLY A 713 14.55 -14.85 3.53
C GLY A 713 15.68 -15.28 4.46
N ASP A 714 15.76 -14.76 5.69
CA ASP A 714 16.88 -15.02 6.61
C ASP A 714 17.10 -16.51 6.90
N PHE A 715 16.02 -17.28 6.97
CA PHE A 715 16.11 -18.74 7.16
C PHE A 715 16.77 -19.46 5.98
N LEU A 716 16.77 -18.85 4.78
CA LEU A 716 17.42 -19.44 3.60
C LEU A 716 18.93 -19.41 3.73
N GLN A 717 19.50 -18.39 4.37
CA GLN A 717 20.94 -18.32 4.61
C GLN A 717 21.41 -19.48 5.50
N GLU A 718 20.62 -19.84 6.53
CA GLU A 718 20.89 -20.97 7.37
C GLU A 718 20.66 -22.30 6.65
N LEU A 719 19.51 -22.41 5.94
CA LEU A 719 19.13 -23.64 5.24
C LEU A 719 20.09 -24.00 4.09
N LEU A 720 20.55 -22.98 3.33
CA LEU A 720 21.43 -23.15 2.17
C LEU A 720 22.91 -22.90 2.50
N ARG A 721 23.29 -22.84 3.76
CA ARG A 721 24.66 -22.54 4.21
C ARG A 721 25.71 -23.48 3.61
N GLU A 722 25.41 -24.77 3.49
CA GLU A 722 26.30 -25.78 2.98
C GLU A 722 26.06 -26.11 1.49
N PHE A 723 25.11 -25.45 0.86
CA PHE A 723 24.78 -25.69 -0.54
C PHE A 723 25.87 -25.10 -1.45
N LYS A 724 26.43 -25.94 -2.32
CA LYS A 724 27.51 -25.57 -3.27
C LYS A 724 27.07 -25.57 -4.72
N GLY A 725 25.83 -25.95 -4.99
CA GLY A 725 25.27 -25.97 -6.36
C GLY A 725 24.81 -24.58 -6.82
N VAL A 726 24.10 -24.54 -7.93
CA VAL A 726 23.55 -23.32 -8.51
C VAL A 726 22.11 -23.11 -8.03
N LEU A 727 21.84 -21.91 -7.49
CA LEU A 727 20.50 -21.46 -7.10
C LEU A 727 19.84 -20.71 -8.25
N VAL A 728 18.76 -21.25 -8.81
CA VAL A 728 17.94 -20.60 -9.83
C VAL A 728 16.76 -19.93 -9.17
N SER A 729 16.61 -18.61 -9.36
CA SER A 729 15.55 -17.81 -8.71
C SER A 729 15.04 -16.68 -9.61
N ASP A 730 13.96 -16.03 -9.19
CA ASP A 730 13.58 -14.73 -9.71
C ASP A 730 14.49 -13.61 -9.16
N PHE A 731 14.05 -12.35 -9.30
CA PHE A 731 14.80 -11.15 -8.85
C PHE A 731 14.41 -10.68 -7.44
N TYR A 732 13.79 -11.53 -6.62
CA TYR A 732 13.52 -11.16 -5.24
C TYR A 732 14.83 -10.99 -4.46
N THR A 733 15.01 -9.84 -3.83
CA THR A 733 16.28 -9.42 -3.21
C THR A 733 16.74 -10.31 -2.03
N ALA A 734 15.83 -11.04 -1.39
CA ALA A 734 16.20 -11.97 -0.33
C ALA A 734 17.13 -13.10 -0.80
N TYR A 735 17.09 -13.45 -2.09
CA TYR A 735 18.00 -14.45 -2.65
C TYR A 735 19.42 -13.92 -2.88
N ASP A 736 19.58 -12.58 -3.00
CA ASP A 736 20.87 -11.96 -3.31
C ASP A 736 21.90 -12.18 -2.18
N SER A 737 21.45 -12.42 -0.95
CA SER A 737 22.29 -12.63 0.24
C SER A 737 22.80 -14.07 0.43
N ILE A 738 22.35 -15.02 -0.42
CA ILE A 738 22.74 -16.44 -0.31
C ILE A 738 24.11 -16.62 -0.96
N ASN A 739 25.03 -17.23 -0.21
CA ASN A 739 26.41 -17.42 -0.65
C ASN A 739 26.58 -18.71 -1.47
N CYS A 740 26.08 -18.72 -2.70
CA CYS A 740 26.29 -19.78 -3.70
C CYS A 740 26.21 -19.18 -5.11
N PRO A 741 26.68 -19.87 -6.16
CA PRO A 741 26.43 -19.47 -7.54
C PRO A 741 24.93 -19.31 -7.80
N GLN A 742 24.52 -18.20 -8.41
CA GLN A 742 23.11 -17.91 -8.64
C GLN A 742 22.84 -17.70 -10.13
N GLN A 743 21.74 -18.27 -10.61
CA GLN A 743 21.19 -17.98 -11.92
C GLN A 743 19.86 -17.22 -11.76
N LYS A 744 19.77 -15.99 -12.23
CA LYS A 744 18.52 -15.25 -12.26
C LYS A 744 17.70 -15.61 -13.50
N CYS A 745 16.39 -15.73 -13.31
CA CYS A 745 15.48 -16.18 -14.36
C CYS A 745 15.40 -15.18 -15.52
N LEU A 746 15.94 -15.52 -16.67
CA LEU A 746 15.90 -14.65 -17.85
C LEU A 746 14.48 -14.44 -18.39
N ILE A 747 13.56 -15.39 -18.19
CA ILE A 747 12.16 -15.24 -18.62
C ILE A 747 11.47 -14.09 -17.89
N HIS A 748 11.73 -13.90 -16.59
CA HIS A 748 11.19 -12.76 -15.86
C HIS A 748 11.73 -11.44 -16.43
N LEU A 749 13.02 -11.38 -16.74
CA LEU A 749 13.63 -10.19 -17.35
C LEU A 749 13.03 -9.87 -18.72
N ILE A 750 12.83 -10.88 -19.56
CA ILE A 750 12.24 -10.72 -20.90
C ILE A 750 10.78 -10.27 -20.79
N ARG A 751 10.01 -10.82 -19.85
CA ARG A 751 8.62 -10.39 -19.60
C ARG A 751 8.57 -8.94 -19.13
N ASP A 752 9.44 -8.56 -18.21
CA ASP A 752 9.53 -7.16 -17.72
C ASP A 752 9.89 -6.20 -18.85
N PHE A 753 10.84 -6.55 -19.72
CA PHE A 753 11.14 -5.76 -20.94
C PHE A 753 9.91 -5.61 -21.85
N ASN A 754 9.20 -6.71 -22.08
CA ASN A 754 7.99 -6.68 -22.90
C ASN A 754 6.91 -5.78 -22.29
N ASP A 755 6.66 -5.92 -21.00
CA ASP A 755 5.65 -5.13 -20.28
C ASP A 755 6.04 -3.63 -20.26
N ASP A 756 7.31 -3.32 -20.07
CA ASP A 756 7.80 -1.94 -20.12
C ASP A 756 7.71 -1.35 -21.56
N ILE A 757 8.00 -2.13 -22.60
CA ILE A 757 7.83 -1.69 -24.00
C ILE A 757 6.35 -1.43 -24.31
N LEU A 758 5.44 -2.30 -23.88
CA LEU A 758 4.01 -2.12 -24.07
C LEU A 758 3.46 -0.90 -23.32
N LYS A 759 4.03 -0.60 -22.17
CA LYS A 759 3.66 0.56 -21.35
C LYS A 759 4.23 1.87 -21.92
N TYR A 760 5.41 1.82 -22.51
CA TYR A 760 6.11 2.97 -23.09
C TYR A 760 6.42 2.77 -24.59
N PRO A 761 5.40 2.68 -25.45
CA PRO A 761 5.52 2.23 -26.85
C PRO A 761 6.34 3.18 -27.74
N PHE A 762 6.63 4.41 -27.28
CA PHE A 762 7.42 5.41 -28.01
C PHE A 762 8.86 5.59 -27.46
N ASP A 763 9.27 4.73 -26.51
CA ASP A 763 10.62 4.75 -25.94
C ASP A 763 11.57 3.95 -26.85
N GLU A 764 12.22 4.66 -27.78
CA GLU A 764 13.13 4.03 -28.74
C GLU A 764 14.42 3.51 -28.07
N GLU A 765 14.88 4.17 -26.99
CA GLU A 765 16.07 3.72 -26.25
C GLU A 765 15.82 2.38 -25.56
N LEU A 766 14.62 2.21 -24.97
CA LEU A 766 14.21 0.94 -24.35
C LEU A 766 14.05 -0.16 -25.39
N LYS A 767 13.45 0.14 -26.55
CA LYS A 767 13.30 -0.85 -27.64
C LYS A 767 14.66 -1.29 -28.16
N GLU A 768 15.57 -0.36 -28.39
CA GLU A 768 16.93 -0.68 -28.88
C GLU A 768 17.69 -1.56 -27.87
N LEU A 769 17.60 -1.25 -26.57
CA LEU A 769 18.21 -2.06 -25.51
C LEU A 769 17.64 -3.48 -25.52
N ALA A 770 16.31 -3.61 -25.59
CA ALA A 770 15.63 -4.90 -25.61
C ALA A 770 15.97 -5.72 -26.87
N GLN A 771 16.07 -5.07 -28.04
CA GLN A 771 16.49 -5.70 -29.29
C GLN A 771 17.93 -6.23 -29.21
N LYS A 772 18.88 -5.44 -28.71
CA LYS A 772 20.27 -5.87 -28.51
C LYS A 772 20.37 -7.07 -27.56
N PHE A 773 19.58 -7.04 -26.47
CA PHE A 773 19.51 -8.16 -25.54
C PHE A 773 18.91 -9.42 -26.19
N ALA A 774 17.84 -9.27 -26.99
CA ALA A 774 17.24 -10.38 -27.74
C ALA A 774 18.20 -10.98 -28.78
N MET A 775 18.95 -10.12 -29.48
CA MET A 775 20.00 -10.56 -30.45
C MET A 775 21.13 -11.31 -29.77
N LEU A 776 21.47 -10.97 -28.52
CA LEU A 776 22.43 -11.71 -27.72
C LEU A 776 21.89 -13.09 -27.30
N LEU A 777 20.64 -13.15 -26.83
CA LEU A 777 20.04 -14.39 -26.30
C LEU A 777 19.72 -15.43 -27.39
N LYS A 778 19.28 -14.99 -28.57
CA LYS A 778 18.82 -15.89 -29.63
C LYS A 778 19.84 -16.97 -30.00
N PRO A 779 21.12 -16.67 -30.33
CA PRO A 779 22.13 -17.68 -30.65
C PRO A 779 22.44 -18.61 -29.48
N ILE A 780 22.29 -18.12 -28.23
CA ILE A 780 22.50 -18.94 -27.03
C ILE A 780 21.39 -19.99 -26.95
N ILE A 781 20.13 -19.58 -27.12
CA ILE A 781 18.98 -20.50 -27.10
C ILE A 781 19.06 -21.51 -28.24
N GLU A 782 19.40 -21.10 -29.46
CA GLU A 782 19.61 -22.00 -30.60
C GLU A 782 20.71 -23.06 -30.33
N THR A 783 21.75 -22.66 -29.58
CA THR A 783 22.79 -23.59 -29.12
C THR A 783 22.27 -24.59 -28.10
N ILE A 784 21.43 -24.15 -27.16
CA ILE A 784 20.79 -24.99 -26.16
C ILE A 784 19.83 -25.99 -26.84
N ASP A 785 19.02 -25.53 -27.78
CA ASP A 785 18.07 -26.40 -28.52
C ASP A 785 18.79 -27.49 -29.28
N ARG A 786 19.96 -27.18 -29.82
CA ARG A 786 20.74 -28.14 -30.61
C ARG A 786 21.57 -29.11 -29.79
N PHE A 787 22.17 -28.65 -28.69
CA PHE A 787 23.19 -29.40 -27.97
C PHE A 787 22.88 -29.62 -26.48
N GLY A 788 21.75 -29.10 -25.97
CA GLY A 788 21.42 -29.11 -24.55
C GLY A 788 22.22 -28.11 -23.73
N LEU A 789 21.97 -28.13 -22.42
CA LEU A 789 22.64 -27.28 -21.46
C LEU A 789 24.04 -27.80 -21.07
N LYS A 790 24.95 -27.83 -22.08
CA LYS A 790 26.31 -28.34 -21.89
C LYS A 790 27.33 -27.20 -22.05
N THR A 791 28.08 -26.96 -21.02
CA THR A 791 29.12 -25.90 -20.91
C THR A 791 30.07 -25.89 -22.10
N ARG A 792 30.49 -27.07 -22.59
CA ARG A 792 31.40 -27.22 -23.74
C ARG A 792 30.90 -26.53 -25.02
N PHE A 793 29.57 -26.45 -25.20
CA PHE A 793 28.96 -25.77 -26.36
C PHE A 793 28.57 -24.32 -26.05
N LEU A 794 28.30 -23.99 -24.76
CA LEU A 794 27.83 -22.68 -24.36
C LEU A 794 28.96 -21.68 -24.12
N LYS A 795 30.16 -22.11 -23.78
CA LYS A 795 31.33 -21.24 -23.52
C LYS A 795 31.68 -20.28 -24.65
N LYS A 796 31.38 -20.61 -25.92
CA LYS A 796 31.61 -19.75 -27.08
C LYS A 796 30.82 -18.43 -27.01
N HIS A 797 29.75 -18.37 -26.22
CA HIS A 797 28.92 -17.18 -26.06
C HIS A 797 29.44 -16.20 -25.00
N LYS A 798 30.51 -16.49 -24.27
CA LYS A 798 31.08 -15.59 -23.26
C LYS A 798 31.56 -14.28 -23.88
N ALA A 799 32.35 -14.34 -24.97
CA ALA A 799 32.84 -13.15 -25.63
C ALA A 799 31.72 -12.22 -26.15
N PRO A 800 30.67 -12.73 -26.81
CA PRO A 800 29.50 -11.91 -27.16
C PRO A 800 28.80 -11.26 -25.94
N ILE A 801 28.72 -11.96 -24.79
CA ILE A 801 28.13 -11.41 -23.57
C ILE A 801 28.98 -10.25 -23.03
N GLU A 802 30.29 -10.44 -22.92
CA GLU A 802 31.20 -9.39 -22.46
C GLU A 802 31.17 -8.17 -23.39
N SER A 803 31.13 -8.39 -24.71
CA SER A 803 30.97 -7.32 -25.71
C SER A 803 29.66 -6.55 -25.50
N PHE A 804 28.56 -7.24 -25.25
CA PHE A 804 27.26 -6.60 -24.95
C PHE A 804 27.35 -5.71 -23.70
N TYR A 805 27.96 -6.18 -22.62
CA TYR A 805 28.12 -5.41 -21.38
C TYR A 805 29.07 -4.24 -21.55
N SER A 806 30.14 -4.36 -22.34
CA SER A 806 31.04 -3.26 -22.68
C SER A 806 30.30 -2.14 -23.42
N VAL A 807 29.47 -2.49 -24.40
CA VAL A 807 28.60 -1.54 -25.10
C VAL A 807 27.57 -0.91 -24.16
N LEU A 808 26.96 -1.71 -23.28
CA LEU A 808 25.96 -1.25 -22.31
C LEU A 808 26.55 -0.25 -21.32
N ALA A 809 27.75 -0.50 -20.79
CA ALA A 809 28.45 0.35 -19.83
C ALA A 809 28.71 1.75 -20.39
N ASN A 810 29.24 1.82 -21.63
CA ASN A 810 29.60 3.05 -22.29
C ASN A 810 28.41 3.87 -22.81
N ARG A 811 27.20 3.32 -22.84
CA ARG A 811 26.00 4.00 -23.35
C ARG A 811 25.30 4.79 -22.26
N VAL A 812 25.07 6.07 -22.52
CA VAL A 812 24.22 6.94 -21.68
C VAL A 812 22.80 6.92 -22.22
N TYR A 813 21.83 6.59 -21.36
CA TYR A 813 20.40 6.62 -21.67
C TYR A 813 19.75 7.87 -21.09
N LYS A 814 18.86 8.51 -21.85
CA LYS A 814 18.04 9.64 -21.42
C LYS A 814 16.69 9.15 -20.82
N SER A 815 16.21 8.00 -21.28
CA SER A 815 15.00 7.38 -20.77
C SER A 815 15.24 6.81 -19.37
N GLU A 816 14.37 7.19 -18.40
CA GLU A 816 14.41 6.63 -17.05
C GLU A 816 14.17 5.12 -17.04
N VAL A 817 13.30 4.63 -17.94
CA VAL A 817 12.95 3.20 -18.04
C VAL A 817 14.13 2.42 -18.59
N ALA A 818 14.74 2.89 -19.69
CA ALA A 818 15.94 2.28 -20.25
C ALA A 818 17.12 2.30 -19.25
N LEU A 819 17.29 3.41 -18.50
CA LEU A 819 18.30 3.51 -17.45
C LEU A 819 18.06 2.51 -16.30
N LYS A 820 16.80 2.31 -15.90
CA LYS A 820 16.42 1.31 -14.89
C LYS A 820 16.74 -0.10 -15.36
N CYS A 821 16.46 -0.40 -16.63
CA CYS A 821 16.77 -1.69 -17.23
C CYS A 821 18.29 -1.91 -17.32
N LYS A 822 19.05 -0.88 -17.74
CA LYS A 822 20.53 -0.90 -17.72
C LYS A 822 21.08 -1.24 -16.34
N LYS A 823 20.68 -0.49 -15.32
CA LYS A 823 21.11 -0.72 -13.92
C LYS A 823 20.80 -2.12 -13.43
N ARG A 824 19.67 -2.71 -13.85
CA ARG A 824 19.30 -4.08 -13.48
C ARG A 824 20.18 -5.12 -14.18
N LEU A 825 20.47 -4.93 -15.47
CA LEU A 825 21.40 -5.78 -16.22
C LEU A 825 22.79 -5.73 -15.60
N GLU A 826 23.31 -4.55 -15.29
CA GLU A 826 24.62 -4.34 -14.66
C GLU A 826 24.67 -4.96 -13.25
N LYS A 827 23.64 -4.74 -12.42
CA LYS A 827 23.57 -5.29 -11.05
C LYS A 827 23.68 -6.81 -11.03
N TYR A 828 23.06 -7.48 -12.00
CA TYR A 828 23.00 -8.94 -12.03
C TYR A 828 23.87 -9.56 -13.12
N HIS A 829 24.86 -8.81 -13.63
CA HIS A 829 25.78 -9.27 -14.67
C HIS A 829 26.30 -10.70 -14.42
N ASP A 830 26.86 -10.95 -13.24
CA ASP A 830 27.47 -12.23 -12.87
C ASP A 830 26.43 -13.35 -12.61
N ARG A 831 25.13 -13.03 -12.61
CA ARG A 831 24.05 -13.96 -12.23
C ARG A 831 23.04 -14.22 -13.34
N LEU A 832 23.14 -13.53 -14.49
CA LEU A 832 22.21 -13.72 -15.60
C LEU A 832 22.65 -14.84 -16.54
N PHE A 833 23.96 -15.14 -16.61
CA PHE A 833 24.54 -16.10 -17.52
C PHE A 833 25.33 -17.21 -16.84
N THR A 834 25.08 -17.45 -15.56
CA THR A 834 25.73 -18.52 -14.76
C THR A 834 25.56 -19.90 -15.40
N PHE A 835 24.41 -20.16 -16.04
CA PHE A 835 24.14 -21.44 -16.72
C PHE A 835 25.12 -21.77 -17.84
N ILE A 836 25.94 -20.83 -18.33
CA ILE A 836 26.99 -21.06 -19.33
C ILE A 836 28.18 -21.80 -18.71
N ASP A 837 28.39 -21.65 -17.42
CA ASP A 837 29.54 -22.17 -16.70
C ASP A 837 29.30 -23.49 -16.00
N TYR A 838 28.01 -23.91 -15.89
CA TYR A 838 27.64 -25.13 -15.22
C TYR A 838 26.79 -26.04 -16.11
N ASP A 839 27.11 -27.33 -16.17
CA ASP A 839 26.31 -28.29 -16.93
C ASP A 839 24.90 -28.46 -16.32
N ASP A 840 23.93 -28.64 -17.18
CA ASP A 840 22.55 -28.98 -16.87
C ASP A 840 21.83 -27.95 -15.96
N ILE A 841 22.30 -26.72 -15.94
CA ILE A 841 21.65 -25.62 -15.21
C ILE A 841 20.70 -24.86 -16.13
N PRO A 842 19.39 -24.81 -15.84
CA PRO A 842 18.42 -24.04 -16.62
C PRO A 842 18.59 -22.52 -16.45
N TRP A 843 18.40 -21.80 -17.55
CA TRP A 843 18.45 -20.33 -17.60
C TRP A 843 17.16 -19.66 -17.12
N ASN A 844 16.16 -20.43 -16.70
CA ASN A 844 14.86 -19.95 -16.24
C ASN A 844 14.39 -20.69 -15.00
N ASN A 845 13.42 -20.12 -14.29
CA ASN A 845 12.86 -20.65 -13.04
C ASN A 845 11.49 -21.31 -13.24
N ASN A 846 11.14 -21.74 -14.47
CA ASN A 846 9.82 -22.29 -14.76
C ASN A 846 9.51 -23.57 -13.97
N ASN A 847 10.52 -24.30 -13.52
CA ASN A 847 10.35 -25.49 -12.68
C ASN A 847 9.73 -25.12 -11.31
N ALA A 848 10.24 -24.10 -10.63
CA ALA A 848 9.63 -23.62 -9.38
C ALA A 848 8.25 -23.00 -9.61
N GLU A 849 8.07 -22.22 -10.70
CA GLU A 849 6.75 -21.72 -11.08
C GLU A 849 5.72 -22.82 -11.29
N HIS A 850 6.10 -23.95 -11.94
CA HIS A 850 5.23 -25.09 -12.14
C HIS A 850 4.79 -25.71 -10.80
N THR A 851 5.73 -25.91 -9.88
CA THR A 851 5.43 -26.45 -8.55
C THR A 851 4.59 -25.49 -7.71
N ILE A 852 4.81 -24.18 -7.80
CA ILE A 852 3.93 -23.17 -7.18
C ILE A 852 2.51 -23.22 -7.73
N LYS A 853 2.34 -23.38 -9.05
CA LYS A 853 1.02 -23.54 -9.66
C LYS A 853 0.31 -24.80 -9.13
N ALA A 854 1.03 -25.91 -8.95
CA ALA A 854 0.49 -27.11 -8.33
C ALA A 854 -0.03 -26.86 -6.90
N PHE A 855 0.74 -26.16 -6.09
CA PHE A 855 0.31 -25.75 -4.74
C PHE A 855 -0.85 -24.76 -4.76
N ALA A 856 -0.86 -23.80 -5.69
CA ALA A 856 -1.96 -22.81 -5.82
C ALA A 856 -3.31 -23.49 -6.12
N MET A 857 -3.30 -24.61 -6.85
CA MET A 857 -4.51 -25.42 -7.08
C MET A 857 -4.92 -26.17 -5.83
N LEU A 858 -3.98 -26.73 -5.05
CA LEU A 858 -4.27 -27.36 -3.77
C LEU A 858 -4.82 -26.33 -2.76
N ARG A 859 -4.26 -25.12 -2.75
CA ARG A 859 -4.74 -24.00 -1.89
C ARG A 859 -6.22 -23.71 -2.09
N LYS A 860 -6.76 -23.86 -3.31
CA LYS A 860 -8.20 -23.69 -3.59
C LYS A 860 -9.05 -24.76 -2.88
N VAL A 861 -8.51 -25.97 -2.67
CA VAL A 861 -9.22 -27.09 -2.02
C VAL A 861 -9.46 -26.84 -0.53
N PHE A 862 -8.47 -26.29 0.18
CA PHE A 862 -8.66 -25.99 1.63
C PHE A 862 -9.19 -24.59 1.93
N GLY A 863 -9.31 -23.68 0.92
CA GLY A 863 -10.03 -22.42 1.01
C GLY A 863 -9.62 -21.47 2.13
N GLY A 864 -8.35 -21.52 2.59
CA GLY A 864 -7.86 -20.69 3.71
C GLY A 864 -8.31 -21.11 5.11
N LYS A 865 -9.06 -22.20 5.24
CA LYS A 865 -9.59 -22.74 6.53
C LYS A 865 -8.59 -23.66 7.26
N SER A 866 -7.32 -23.66 6.89
CA SER A 866 -6.29 -24.47 7.54
C SER A 866 -5.70 -23.75 8.75
N SER A 867 -5.24 -24.52 9.74
CA SER A 867 -4.38 -24.03 10.83
C SER A 867 -2.91 -24.11 10.41
N ASP A 868 -2.01 -23.46 11.15
CA ASP A 868 -0.55 -23.53 10.91
C ASP A 868 -0.05 -24.99 10.96
N LYS A 869 -0.53 -25.79 11.92
CA LYS A 869 -0.25 -27.23 11.98
C LYS A 869 -0.80 -27.96 10.76
N GLY A 870 -2.06 -27.66 10.37
CA GLY A 870 -2.72 -28.31 9.24
C GLY A 870 -2.04 -28.05 7.91
N ILE A 871 -1.48 -26.85 7.67
CA ILE A 871 -0.74 -26.54 6.44
C ILE A 871 0.62 -27.26 6.42
N VAL A 872 1.32 -27.37 7.55
CA VAL A 872 2.58 -28.12 7.64
C VAL A 872 2.35 -29.60 7.29
N GLU A 873 1.28 -30.22 7.79
CA GLU A 873 0.89 -31.58 7.42
C GLU A 873 0.62 -31.73 5.91
N TYR A 874 -0.07 -30.77 5.32
CA TYR A 874 -0.34 -30.72 3.87
C TYR A 874 0.96 -30.65 3.08
N ILE A 875 1.87 -29.74 3.40
CA ILE A 875 3.08 -29.55 2.60
C ILE A 875 4.05 -30.73 2.73
N ILE A 876 4.14 -31.40 3.89
CA ILE A 876 4.92 -32.63 4.05
C ILE A 876 4.44 -33.69 3.04
N LEU A 877 3.17 -34.00 3.07
CA LEU A 877 2.59 -35.03 2.22
C LEU A 877 2.54 -34.62 0.73
N PHE A 878 2.32 -33.34 0.46
CA PHE A 878 2.29 -32.81 -0.89
C PHE A 878 3.66 -32.77 -1.55
N SER A 879 4.72 -32.49 -0.78
CA SER A 879 6.10 -32.60 -1.25
C SER A 879 6.41 -34.01 -1.78
N ILE A 880 5.96 -35.03 -1.04
CA ILE A 880 6.13 -36.43 -1.44
C ILE A 880 5.29 -36.74 -2.68
N CYS A 881 4.05 -36.28 -2.73
CA CYS A 881 3.16 -36.45 -3.89
C CYS A 881 3.76 -35.87 -5.17
N GLU A 882 4.24 -34.62 -5.10
CA GLU A 882 4.86 -33.97 -6.28
C GLU A 882 6.21 -34.62 -6.64
N THR A 883 7.01 -35.03 -5.66
CA THR A 883 8.25 -35.79 -5.91
C THR A 883 7.95 -37.15 -6.61
N CYS A 884 6.91 -37.86 -6.20
CA CYS A 884 6.47 -39.07 -6.87
C CYS A 884 6.13 -38.81 -8.35
N LYS A 885 5.43 -37.72 -8.64
CA LYS A 885 5.09 -37.30 -10.02
C LYS A 885 6.34 -36.97 -10.83
N TYR A 886 7.30 -36.22 -10.24
CA TYR A 886 8.55 -35.90 -10.93
C TYR A 886 9.35 -37.14 -11.28
N LYS A 887 9.33 -38.16 -10.43
CA LYS A 887 9.99 -39.47 -10.66
C LYS A 887 9.12 -40.43 -11.47
N GLY A 888 7.92 -40.01 -11.95
CA GLY A 888 7.07 -40.84 -12.78
C GLY A 888 6.47 -42.06 -12.08
N ILE A 889 6.29 -42.03 -10.77
CA ILE A 889 5.74 -43.14 -9.99
C ILE A 889 4.35 -42.82 -9.43
N SER A 890 3.54 -43.86 -9.25
CA SER A 890 2.24 -43.73 -8.62
C SER A 890 2.35 -43.44 -7.14
N PHE A 891 1.87 -42.27 -6.74
CA PHE A 891 1.82 -41.86 -5.33
C PHE A 891 0.95 -42.82 -4.48
N LEU A 892 -0.17 -43.29 -5.03
CA LEU A 892 -1.04 -44.24 -4.33
C LEU A 892 -0.30 -45.58 -4.08
N GLU A 893 0.44 -46.08 -5.05
CA GLU A 893 1.18 -47.35 -4.90
C GLU A 893 2.33 -47.17 -3.90
N PHE A 894 3.03 -46.02 -3.91
CA PHE A 894 4.04 -45.71 -2.93
C PHE A 894 3.47 -45.73 -1.51
N LEU A 895 2.36 -45.03 -1.27
CA LEU A 895 1.72 -44.99 0.05
C LEU A 895 1.24 -46.37 0.50
N ARG A 896 0.74 -47.22 -0.41
CA ARG A 896 0.27 -48.57 -0.13
C ARG A 896 1.38 -49.57 0.17
N SER A 897 2.54 -49.40 -0.42
CA SER A 897 3.71 -50.25 -0.16
C SER A 897 4.16 -50.17 1.29
N GLY A 898 3.86 -49.04 1.97
CA GLY A 898 4.33 -48.74 3.30
C GLY A 898 5.83 -48.39 3.39
N GLU A 899 6.49 -48.29 2.21
CA GLU A 899 7.87 -47.87 2.09
C GLU A 899 8.00 -46.39 2.46
N ARG A 900 9.14 -46.01 3.02
CA ARG A 900 9.43 -44.66 3.47
C ARG A 900 10.51 -43.97 2.64
N ASP A 901 11.18 -44.69 1.77
CA ASP A 901 12.16 -44.16 0.85
C ASP A 901 11.65 -44.37 -0.60
N ILE A 902 11.55 -43.26 -1.35
CA ILE A 902 11.03 -43.27 -2.72
C ILE A 902 12.01 -44.04 -3.65
N ASP A 903 13.31 -43.88 -3.45
CA ASP A 903 14.30 -44.53 -4.33
C ASP A 903 14.38 -46.05 -4.05
N VAL A 904 14.25 -46.47 -2.79
CA VAL A 904 14.13 -47.90 -2.42
C VAL A 904 12.88 -48.51 -3.09
N PHE A 905 11.75 -47.77 -3.09
CA PHE A 905 10.53 -48.21 -3.75
C PHE A 905 10.71 -48.37 -5.26
N ILE A 906 11.41 -47.44 -5.93
CA ILE A 906 11.71 -47.51 -7.36
C ILE A 906 12.57 -48.74 -7.68
N ASN A 907 13.65 -48.92 -6.91
CA ASN A 907 14.59 -50.01 -7.11
C ASN A 907 13.94 -51.39 -6.88
N GLY A 908 13.09 -51.52 -5.85
CA GLY A 908 12.32 -52.74 -5.60
C GLY A 908 11.36 -53.10 -6.73
N LYS A 909 10.67 -52.12 -7.33
CA LYS A 909 9.83 -52.35 -8.53
C LYS A 909 10.63 -52.74 -9.77
N SER A 910 11.81 -52.17 -9.97
CA SER A 910 12.68 -52.51 -11.10
C SER A 910 13.18 -53.96 -10.99
N GLN A 911 13.55 -54.38 -9.81
CA GLN A 911 13.96 -55.77 -9.56
C GLN A 911 12.78 -56.76 -9.76
N ALA A 912 11.59 -56.42 -9.28
CA ALA A 912 10.39 -57.25 -9.46
C ALA A 912 9.95 -57.34 -10.95
N LYS A 913 10.12 -56.26 -11.73
CA LYS A 913 9.90 -56.31 -13.19
C LYS A 913 10.93 -57.17 -13.90
N LYS A 914 12.21 -57.05 -13.54
CA LYS A 914 13.27 -57.92 -14.12
C LYS A 914 13.06 -59.38 -13.74
N ALA A 915 12.68 -59.71 -12.51
CA ALA A 915 12.35 -61.04 -12.08
C ALA A 915 11.11 -61.64 -12.86
N ARG A 916 10.11 -60.85 -13.17
CA ARG A 916 8.94 -61.27 -13.98
C ARG A 916 9.26 -61.41 -15.47
N ALA A 917 10.25 -60.67 -15.98
CA ALA A 917 10.69 -60.77 -17.38
C ALA A 917 11.65 -61.96 -17.62
N ILE A 918 12.15 -62.55 -16.55
CA ILE A 918 13.07 -63.71 -16.59
C ILE A 918 12.34 -65.04 -16.27
N SER A 919 11.08 -64.99 -15.83
CA SER A 919 10.23 -66.19 -15.71
C SER A 919 9.44 -66.40 -16.98
N PRO A 920 9.61 -67.51 -17.72
CA PRO A 920 8.93 -67.83 -18.96
C PRO A 920 7.40 -68.01 -18.78
#